data_ee68cc5f53a73015dee54086bf688ac9
#
_entry.id   ee68cc5f53a73015dee54086bf688ac9
#
_cell.length_a   1.000
_cell.length_b   1.000
_cell.length_c   1.000
_cell.angle_alpha   90.00
_cell.angle_beta   90.00
_cell.angle_gamma   90.00
#
_symmetry.space_group_name_H-M   'P 1'
#
loop_
_entity.id
_entity.type
_entity.pdbx_description
1 polymer ?
#
loop_
_entity_poly.entity_id
_entity_poly.type
_entity_poly.pdbx_seq_one_letter_code
_entity_poly.pdbx_strand_id
1 'polypeptide(L)'
;AQHCLGHLRLRSIRAMASSAHGLAVASQGDTHPAAVVMIISTTEADAVLSRSGLTAAQLLAPFARADPGLTVQTSGEPYRLRRFCMRFEAAGDIRAASPEESERRLLTLVAAHDTSQPLQEQRTAALAPWLAPVHEALSAELRYAEHAGHEYPVACLFLGSASQPQLATTFNELYGARMPSCLREGLCDPTIARRFLLLDDMADRSRDPARAQQALHELGRALGPAACHMLPVNSAPGPSPTPHAEWASVPAPPGAPAAGALMSESDVAGIAGFARTQLCRAVIHQLQGRLQALETLVKEKRQGLKNTFRSWIGAKRLSSPGGASAGGGPSAGALVYPSTCIEAHLRQVADYALLLRDYSLALQYYRAAAAEFKADKAWTHFALAQEMAAMCLHQAEDPRGAAEAAEKAAKAYLLGKAKDGDRAVRRATRVALQQLQLSQHSASRARTREVARSLVNQSTQESPLFSAMLLEQAARCFVSFHAAPMHRQHALYMVLAGFRFLSCGQRRLAARAYSSALRVYEGRGWTHIEGHVCSALARNYAALGLADLSVAFFLRLLRNGAQPSERLAGCLRELRSLVAKQPRAERFEALPLPRFRNESIAVLLNDNGAVGGVAEAADDETTTLSASHPLWKPLIEPLLPPSEVALGNWLTGPRAAAASAAALPCAVVGEWVQLAISVENPTQLSLELSEVRLVCTLSGT
;
A
#
# COMPACT_ATOMS: atom_id res chain seq x y z
N ALA A 1 19.69 -9.30 25.59
CA ALA A 1 19.61 -7.84 25.32
C ALA A 1 19.06 -7.52 23.94
N GLN A 2 19.41 -8.27 22.89
CA GLN A 2 18.89 -8.04 21.51
C GLN A 2 17.40 -8.44 21.36
N HIS A 3 16.89 -9.40 22.11
CA HIS A 3 15.47 -9.79 22.09
C HIS A 3 14.56 -8.75 22.78
N CYS A 4 15.01 -8.10 23.84
CA CYS A 4 14.25 -7.06 24.52
C CYS A 4 14.15 -5.75 23.70
N LEU A 5 15.20 -5.40 22.94
CA LEU A 5 15.18 -4.25 22.04
C LEU A 5 14.25 -4.46 20.83
N GLY A 6 14.09 -5.69 20.35
CA GLY A 6 13.13 -6.04 19.31
C GLY A 6 11.67 -5.84 19.74
N HIS A 7 11.31 -6.23 20.96
CA HIS A 7 9.96 -6.08 21.51
C HIS A 7 9.61 -4.62 21.85
N LEU A 8 10.56 -3.81 22.29
CA LEU A 8 10.35 -2.37 22.53
C LEU A 8 10.18 -1.61 21.20
N ARG A 9 10.95 -1.94 20.16
CA ARG A 9 10.76 -1.38 18.82
C ARG A 9 9.42 -1.77 18.21
N LEU A 10 8.97 -3.02 18.34
CA LEU A 10 7.66 -3.47 17.85
C LEU A 10 6.48 -2.81 18.58
N ARG A 11 6.60 -2.55 19.89
CA ARG A 11 5.57 -1.80 20.63
C ARG A 11 5.51 -0.33 20.23
N SER A 12 6.64 0.33 20.04
CA SER A 12 6.71 1.70 19.53
C SER A 12 6.19 1.83 18.09
N ILE A 13 6.49 0.86 17.23
CA ILE A 13 6.01 0.78 15.84
C ILE A 13 4.49 0.55 15.80
N ARG A 14 3.95 -0.31 16.68
CA ARG A 14 2.49 -0.48 16.81
C ARG A 14 1.79 0.80 17.28
N ALA A 15 2.35 1.53 18.24
CA ALA A 15 1.78 2.79 18.71
C ALA A 15 1.78 3.88 17.63
N MET A 16 2.85 3.96 16.79
CA MET A 16 2.92 4.91 15.67
C MET A 16 2.04 4.52 14.49
N ALA A 17 1.92 3.23 14.15
CA ALA A 17 0.99 2.74 13.14
C ALA A 17 -0.47 2.98 13.56
N SER A 18 -0.76 2.92 14.85
CA SER A 18 -2.07 3.17 15.41
C SER A 18 -2.46 4.67 15.36
N SER A 19 -1.51 5.60 15.45
CA SER A 19 -1.80 7.04 15.29
C SER A 19 -2.16 7.43 13.85
N ALA A 20 -1.65 6.68 12.86
CA ALA A 20 -2.03 6.85 11.45
C ALA A 20 -3.42 6.27 11.13
N HIS A 21 -3.89 5.25 11.88
CA HIS A 21 -5.22 4.63 11.69
C HIS A 21 -6.37 5.47 12.25
N GLY A 22 -6.13 6.34 13.22
CA GLY A 22 -7.17 7.20 13.80
C GLY A 22 -7.76 8.25 12.86
N LEU A 23 -7.08 8.54 11.74
CA LEU A 23 -7.55 9.46 10.70
C LEU A 23 -8.19 8.73 9.50
N ALA A 24 -8.10 7.40 9.44
CA ALA A 24 -8.46 6.59 8.26
C ALA A 24 -9.94 6.22 8.15
N VAL A 25 -10.80 6.58 9.11
CA VAL A 25 -12.26 6.27 9.03
C VAL A 25 -12.98 7.07 7.94
N ALA A 26 -12.31 8.03 7.31
CA ALA A 26 -12.92 8.93 6.33
C ALA A 26 -12.98 8.41 4.89
N SER A 27 -12.39 7.26 4.50
CA SER A 27 -12.10 7.09 3.08
C SER A 27 -12.46 5.79 2.36
N GLN A 28 -13.24 4.90 2.90
CA GLN A 28 -13.75 3.83 2.02
C GLN A 28 -14.85 4.39 1.10
N GLY A 29 -14.46 5.01 -0.01
CA GLY A 29 -15.33 5.32 -1.15
C GLY A 29 -15.51 6.78 -1.56
N ASP A 30 -15.05 7.77 -0.80
CA ASP A 30 -15.24 9.18 -1.18
C ASP A 30 -13.89 9.84 -1.56
N THR A 31 -13.60 9.88 -2.85
CA THR A 31 -12.40 10.53 -3.42
C THR A 31 -12.52 12.07 -3.46
N HIS A 32 -13.55 12.62 -2.84
CA HIS A 32 -13.86 14.03 -2.90
C HIS A 32 -13.00 14.85 -1.92
N PRO A 33 -12.47 16.01 -2.32
CA PRO A 33 -11.79 16.93 -1.41
C PRO A 33 -12.68 17.35 -0.25
N ALA A 34 -12.11 17.44 0.96
CA ALA A 34 -12.79 17.89 2.15
C ALA A 34 -12.41 19.33 2.49
N ALA A 35 -13.37 20.12 2.96
CA ALA A 35 -13.13 21.46 3.45
C ALA A 35 -12.31 21.41 4.76
N VAL A 36 -11.16 22.05 4.80
CA VAL A 36 -10.28 22.04 5.95
C VAL A 36 -10.76 23.04 6.99
N VAL A 37 -11.03 22.54 8.19
CA VAL A 37 -11.35 23.34 9.39
C VAL A 37 -10.16 23.29 10.32
N MET A 38 -9.46 24.41 10.43
CA MET A 38 -8.34 24.57 11.35
C MET A 38 -8.85 24.68 12.79
N ILE A 39 -8.25 23.96 13.70
CA ILE A 39 -8.59 24.00 15.13
C ILE A 39 -7.48 24.69 15.91
N ILE A 40 -7.86 25.65 16.75
CA ILE A 40 -7.01 26.27 17.74
C ILE A 40 -7.64 26.03 19.11
N SER A 41 -7.01 25.20 19.94
CA SER A 41 -7.47 24.87 21.29
C SER A 41 -6.63 25.61 22.33
N THR A 42 -7.26 25.96 23.49
CA THR A 42 -6.54 26.40 24.66
C THR A 42 -5.99 25.21 25.44
N THR A 43 -5.00 25.43 26.28
CA THR A 43 -4.40 24.38 27.13
C THR A 43 -5.42 23.76 28.09
N GLU A 44 -6.37 24.55 28.57
CA GLU A 44 -7.46 24.11 29.44
C GLU A 44 -8.46 23.25 28.69
N ALA A 45 -8.80 23.62 27.43
CA ALA A 45 -9.66 22.77 26.57
C ALA A 45 -9.00 21.43 26.25
N ASP A 46 -7.69 21.45 25.97
CA ASP A 46 -6.94 20.21 25.74
C ASP A 46 -6.89 19.33 26.99
N ALA A 47 -6.79 19.94 28.19
CA ALA A 47 -6.86 19.21 29.46
C ALA A 47 -8.23 18.58 29.71
N VAL A 48 -9.33 19.28 29.36
CA VAL A 48 -10.70 18.72 29.41
C VAL A 48 -10.84 17.51 28.53
N LEU A 49 -10.36 17.60 27.29
CA LEU A 49 -10.46 16.49 26.31
C LEU A 49 -9.56 15.31 26.64
N SER A 50 -8.38 15.57 27.23
CA SER A 50 -7.44 14.52 27.62
C SER A 50 -8.02 13.59 28.70
N ARG A 51 -8.99 14.03 29.52
CA ARG A 51 -9.72 13.18 30.47
C ARG A 51 -10.49 12.06 29.78
N SER A 52 -10.95 12.30 28.54
CA SER A 52 -11.60 11.30 27.69
C SER A 52 -10.67 10.70 26.63
N GLY A 53 -9.36 10.86 26.76
CA GLY A 53 -8.38 10.30 25.82
C GLY A 53 -8.49 10.81 24.38
N LEU A 54 -8.99 12.04 24.18
CA LEU A 54 -9.22 12.64 22.87
C LEU A 54 -8.42 13.94 22.71
N THR A 55 -8.02 14.23 21.48
CA THR A 55 -7.56 15.56 21.06
C THR A 55 -8.73 16.34 20.42
N ALA A 56 -8.57 17.66 20.28
CA ALA A 56 -9.58 18.52 19.68
C ALA A 56 -9.97 18.09 18.24
N ALA A 57 -9.01 17.66 17.43
CA ALA A 57 -9.26 17.14 16.09
C ALA A 57 -9.96 15.76 16.13
N GLN A 58 -9.55 14.88 17.05
CA GLN A 58 -10.16 13.56 17.22
C GLN A 58 -11.60 13.63 17.71
N LEU A 59 -11.94 14.61 18.54
CA LEU A 59 -13.30 14.85 19.01
C LEU A 59 -14.30 14.98 17.84
N LEU A 60 -13.93 15.74 16.81
CA LEU A 60 -14.80 16.07 15.68
C LEU A 60 -14.66 15.12 14.49
N ALA A 61 -13.58 14.35 14.42
CA ALA A 61 -13.26 13.48 13.28
C ALA A 61 -14.39 12.51 12.87
N PRO A 62 -15.14 11.82 13.78
CA PRO A 62 -16.25 10.95 13.41
C PRO A 62 -17.41 11.68 12.73
N PHE A 63 -17.55 12.97 12.99
CA PHE A 63 -18.62 13.82 12.48
C PHE A 63 -18.22 14.65 11.25
N ALA A 64 -17.09 14.31 10.62
CA ALA A 64 -16.53 14.99 9.45
C ALA A 64 -17.44 14.96 8.21
N ARG A 65 -18.37 13.99 8.13
CA ARG A 65 -19.35 13.86 7.03
C ARG A 65 -20.71 14.35 7.48
N ALA A 66 -21.25 15.28 6.71
CA ALA A 66 -22.57 15.83 6.96
C ALA A 66 -23.47 15.69 5.71
N ASP A 67 -24.77 15.49 5.93
CA ASP A 67 -25.80 15.74 4.93
C ASP A 67 -26.56 17.02 5.32
N PRO A 68 -26.10 18.17 4.83
CA PRO A 68 -26.66 19.44 5.26
C PRO A 68 -28.07 19.67 4.73
N GLY A 69 -28.47 18.98 3.67
CA GLY A 69 -29.76 19.19 3.01
C GLY A 69 -30.01 20.61 2.57
N LEU A 70 -28.96 21.44 2.48
CA LEU A 70 -29.06 22.86 2.13
C LEU A 70 -29.13 23.06 0.62
N THR A 71 -29.90 24.09 0.22
CA THR A 71 -29.86 24.60 -1.15
C THR A 71 -28.71 25.58 -1.26
N VAL A 72 -27.78 25.29 -2.17
CA VAL A 72 -26.62 26.15 -2.47
C VAL A 72 -26.87 26.81 -3.82
N GLN A 73 -26.61 28.10 -3.91
CA GLN A 73 -26.66 28.86 -5.15
C GLN A 73 -25.26 29.36 -5.49
N THR A 74 -24.74 28.88 -6.58
CA THR A 74 -23.53 29.36 -7.24
C THR A 74 -23.94 30.30 -8.39
N SER A 75 -23.14 30.43 -9.42
CA SER A 75 -23.52 31.22 -10.59
C SER A 75 -24.55 30.57 -11.51
N GLY A 76 -24.87 29.30 -11.28
CA GLY A 76 -25.89 28.52 -12.00
C GLY A 76 -27.23 28.39 -11.26
N GLU A 77 -28.01 27.36 -11.62
CA GLU A 77 -29.23 27.05 -10.94
C GLU A 77 -28.97 26.58 -9.50
N PRO A 78 -29.86 26.91 -8.55
CA PRO A 78 -29.72 26.44 -7.18
C PRO A 78 -29.89 24.89 -7.11
N TYR A 79 -29.00 24.23 -6.40
CA TYR A 79 -29.02 22.78 -6.23
C TYR A 79 -28.95 22.38 -4.76
N ARG A 80 -29.46 21.20 -4.44
CA ARG A 80 -29.44 20.67 -3.08
C ARG A 80 -28.11 19.93 -2.81
N LEU A 81 -27.33 20.43 -1.86
CA LEU A 81 -26.12 19.80 -1.40
C LEU A 81 -26.45 18.67 -0.44
N ARG A 82 -26.25 17.41 -0.85
CA ARG A 82 -26.58 16.21 -0.06
C ARG A 82 -25.42 15.70 0.79
N ARG A 83 -24.20 15.94 0.36
CA ARG A 83 -22.99 15.44 1.06
C ARG A 83 -21.96 16.56 1.12
N PHE A 84 -21.47 16.81 2.30
CA PHE A 84 -20.38 17.76 2.54
C PHE A 84 -19.37 17.11 3.47
N CYS A 85 -18.08 17.18 3.12
CA CYS A 85 -17.00 16.61 3.89
C CYS A 85 -16.14 17.72 4.48
N MET A 86 -15.86 17.62 5.77
CA MET A 86 -14.94 18.48 6.49
C MET A 86 -13.72 17.66 6.93
N ARG A 87 -12.60 18.30 7.11
CA ARG A 87 -11.39 17.71 7.69
C ARG A 87 -10.93 18.62 8.82
N PHE A 88 -10.76 18.05 10.00
CA PHE A 88 -10.39 18.76 11.21
C PHE A 88 -8.92 18.58 11.48
N GLU A 89 -8.15 19.69 11.53
CA GLU A 89 -6.72 19.65 11.75
C GLU A 89 -6.28 20.71 12.75
N ALA A 90 -5.38 20.36 13.65
CA ALA A 90 -4.82 21.33 14.57
C ALA A 90 -3.95 22.34 13.79
N ALA A 91 -3.96 23.60 14.19
CA ALA A 91 -3.21 24.66 13.50
C ALA A 91 -1.71 24.35 13.39
N GLY A 92 -1.13 23.65 14.38
CA GLY A 92 0.27 23.22 14.35
C GLY A 92 0.58 22.12 13.33
N ASP A 93 -0.42 21.36 12.90
CA ASP A 93 -0.28 20.26 11.93
C ASP A 93 -0.43 20.75 10.48
N ILE A 94 -0.91 21.98 10.30
CA ILE A 94 -1.07 22.61 8.97
C ILE A 94 0.28 23.10 8.48
N ARG A 95 1.11 22.17 8.09
CA ARG A 95 2.46 22.41 7.52
C ARG A 95 2.79 21.35 6.49
N ALA A 96 3.61 21.71 5.50
CA ALA A 96 4.15 20.73 4.58
C ALA A 96 5.03 19.71 5.35
N ALA A 97 4.79 18.42 5.13
CA ALA A 97 5.60 17.37 5.74
C ALA A 97 7.05 17.42 5.24
N SER A 98 8.01 17.08 6.11
CA SER A 98 9.39 16.94 5.66
C SER A 98 9.54 15.64 4.83
N PRO A 99 10.45 15.60 3.85
CA PRO A 99 10.68 14.40 3.03
C PRO A 99 11.06 13.18 3.88
N GLU A 100 11.84 13.40 4.93
CA GLU A 100 12.32 12.35 5.84
C GLU A 100 11.19 11.76 6.71
N GLU A 101 10.27 12.61 7.18
CA GLU A 101 9.10 12.18 7.95
C GLU A 101 8.17 11.34 7.07
N SER A 102 7.98 11.74 5.83
CA SER A 102 7.16 11.05 4.83
C SER A 102 7.73 9.69 4.47
N GLU A 103 9.03 9.61 4.20
CA GLU A 103 9.69 8.34 3.89
C GLU A 103 9.64 7.37 5.08
N ARG A 104 9.87 7.86 6.28
CA ARG A 104 9.75 7.06 7.51
C ARG A 104 8.32 6.52 7.70
N ARG A 105 7.32 7.35 7.45
CA ARG A 105 5.89 6.98 7.55
C ARG A 105 5.54 5.88 6.54
N LEU A 106 5.98 6.01 5.29
CA LEU A 106 5.77 5.01 4.23
C LEU A 106 6.49 3.69 4.52
N LEU A 107 7.74 3.73 4.95
CA LEU A 107 8.48 2.52 5.35
C LEU A 107 7.79 1.80 6.51
N THR A 108 7.25 2.54 7.47
CA THR A 108 6.49 1.97 8.60
C THR A 108 5.22 1.28 8.12
N LEU A 109 4.48 1.89 7.20
CA LEU A 109 3.26 1.31 6.61
C LEU A 109 3.58 0.02 5.84
N VAL A 110 4.64 0.02 5.04
CA VAL A 110 5.07 -1.16 4.28
C VAL A 110 5.50 -2.29 5.23
N ALA A 111 6.28 -1.97 6.27
CA ALA A 111 6.73 -2.95 7.26
C ALA A 111 5.55 -3.54 8.05
N ALA A 112 4.58 -2.73 8.45
CA ALA A 112 3.39 -3.21 9.14
C ALA A 112 2.57 -4.17 8.25
N HIS A 113 2.51 -3.88 6.96
CA HIS A 113 1.81 -4.72 5.98
C HIS A 113 2.56 -6.04 5.70
N ASP A 114 3.89 -6.01 5.68
CA ASP A 114 4.73 -7.20 5.48
C ASP A 114 4.57 -8.24 6.60
N THR A 115 4.31 -7.77 7.82
CA THR A 115 4.16 -8.65 9.00
C THR A 115 2.75 -9.20 9.20
N SER A 116 1.72 -8.54 8.67
CA SER A 116 0.31 -8.83 8.99
C SER A 116 -0.34 -9.87 8.08
N GLN A 117 0.29 -10.23 6.94
CA GLN A 117 -0.35 -11.11 5.96
C GLN A 117 0.35 -12.45 5.79
N PRO A 118 -0.38 -13.58 5.83
CA PRO A 118 0.15 -14.88 5.47
C PRO A 118 0.56 -14.89 4.00
N LEU A 119 1.69 -15.54 3.71
CA LEU A 119 2.33 -15.59 2.38
C LEU A 119 1.45 -16.18 1.26
N GLN A 120 0.30 -16.79 1.59
CA GLN A 120 -0.49 -17.59 0.66
C GLN A 120 -1.87 -17.01 0.24
N GLU A 121 -2.42 -15.99 0.90
CA GLU A 121 -3.88 -15.76 0.84
C GLU A 121 -4.42 -14.61 -0.01
N GLN A 122 -3.74 -14.09 -1.00
CA GLN A 122 -4.36 -13.02 -1.81
C GLN A 122 -4.70 -13.42 -3.25
N ARG A 123 -5.68 -14.34 -3.38
CA ARG A 123 -6.13 -14.79 -4.72
C ARG A 123 -7.15 -13.86 -5.42
N THR A 124 -7.83 -12.96 -4.73
CA THR A 124 -9.07 -12.37 -5.25
C THR A 124 -9.20 -10.85 -5.19
N ALA A 125 -8.34 -10.12 -4.50
CA ALA A 125 -8.47 -8.66 -4.44
C ALA A 125 -7.92 -8.00 -5.70
N ALA A 126 -8.75 -7.23 -6.40
CA ALA A 126 -8.37 -6.43 -7.56
C ALA A 126 -7.31 -5.37 -7.23
N LEU A 127 -7.22 -4.96 -5.96
CA LEU A 127 -6.25 -3.99 -5.45
C LEU A 127 -5.37 -4.60 -4.37
N ALA A 128 -4.13 -4.14 -4.30
CA ALA A 128 -3.26 -4.45 -3.18
C ALA A 128 -3.80 -3.79 -1.90
N PRO A 129 -3.84 -4.50 -0.76
CA PRO A 129 -4.33 -3.93 0.51
C PRO A 129 -3.55 -2.71 0.98
N TRP A 130 -2.28 -2.59 0.58
CA TRP A 130 -1.42 -1.45 0.89
C TRP A 130 -1.75 -0.19 0.06
N LEU A 131 -2.53 -0.32 -1.03
CA LEU A 131 -2.75 0.79 -1.98
C LEU A 131 -3.44 1.99 -1.31
N ALA A 132 -4.53 1.76 -0.59
CA ALA A 132 -5.26 2.85 0.06
C ALA A 132 -4.41 3.55 1.14
N PRO A 133 -3.75 2.84 2.07
CA PRO A 133 -2.86 3.47 3.05
C PRO A 133 -1.70 4.24 2.42
N VAL A 134 -1.10 3.73 1.36
CA VAL A 134 0.01 4.41 0.66
C VAL A 134 -0.48 5.64 -0.10
N HIS A 135 -1.61 5.56 -0.79
CA HIS A 135 -2.20 6.72 -1.45
C HIS A 135 -2.56 7.83 -0.45
N GLU A 136 -3.10 7.47 0.71
CA GLU A 136 -3.37 8.42 1.78
C GLU A 136 -2.10 9.04 2.34
N ALA A 137 -1.06 8.24 2.59
CA ALA A 137 0.24 8.72 3.07
C ALA A 137 0.90 9.67 2.05
N LEU A 138 0.86 9.34 0.74
CA LEU A 138 1.34 10.22 -0.32
C LEU A 138 0.53 11.53 -0.39
N SER A 139 -0.79 11.42 -0.27
CA SER A 139 -1.65 12.60 -0.24
C SER A 139 -1.38 13.48 0.98
N ALA A 140 -1.13 12.88 2.15
CA ALA A 140 -0.77 13.61 3.36
C ALA A 140 0.61 14.29 3.25
N GLU A 141 1.58 13.65 2.60
CA GLU A 141 2.91 14.23 2.34
C GLU A 141 2.84 15.49 1.48
N LEU A 142 1.95 15.47 0.51
CA LEU A 142 1.83 16.53 -0.50
C LEU A 142 0.85 17.63 -0.11
N ARG A 143 0.22 17.53 1.07
CA ARG A 143 -0.70 18.55 1.61
C ARG A 143 0.02 19.88 1.87
N TYR A 144 -0.77 20.95 1.85
CA TYR A 144 -0.30 22.30 2.17
C TYR A 144 0.86 22.83 1.33
N ALA A 145 1.10 22.21 0.17
CA ALA A 145 2.03 22.76 -0.80
C ALA A 145 1.49 24.06 -1.40
N GLU A 146 2.36 25.00 -1.77
CA GLU A 146 1.99 26.32 -2.31
C GLU A 146 0.98 26.30 -3.46
N HIS A 147 0.99 25.24 -4.25
CA HIS A 147 0.08 25.04 -5.36
C HIS A 147 -1.24 24.36 -4.98
N ALA A 148 -1.37 23.77 -3.77
CA ALA A 148 -2.51 22.95 -3.34
C ALA A 148 -3.56 23.76 -2.55
N GLY A 149 -4.08 24.83 -3.14
CA GLY A 149 -5.00 25.76 -2.46
C GLY A 149 -6.31 25.15 -2.00
N HIS A 150 -6.79 24.06 -2.63
CA HIS A 150 -8.00 23.35 -2.22
C HIS A 150 -7.85 22.65 -0.84
N GLU A 151 -6.63 22.48 -0.36
CA GLU A 151 -6.32 21.91 0.94
C GLU A 151 -6.09 22.97 2.03
N TYR A 152 -6.16 24.26 1.69
CA TYR A 152 -5.99 25.32 2.66
C TYR A 152 -7.21 25.48 3.58
N PRO A 153 -7.02 25.96 4.82
CA PRO A 153 -8.13 26.17 5.74
C PRO A 153 -9.16 27.15 5.20
N VAL A 154 -10.43 26.77 5.24
CA VAL A 154 -11.58 27.61 4.88
C VAL A 154 -12.34 28.13 6.11
N ALA A 155 -12.07 27.52 7.27
CA ALA A 155 -12.63 27.93 8.56
C ALA A 155 -11.63 27.69 9.69
N CYS A 156 -11.79 28.45 10.77
CA CYS A 156 -11.07 28.29 12.01
C CYS A 156 -12.07 28.07 13.15
N LEU A 157 -11.88 26.99 13.89
CA LEU A 157 -12.63 26.64 15.09
C LEU A 157 -11.74 26.86 16.32
N PHE A 158 -12.14 27.75 17.21
CA PHE A 158 -11.48 27.95 18.48
C PHE A 158 -12.18 27.11 19.56
N LEU A 159 -11.39 26.35 20.31
CA LEU A 159 -11.87 25.57 21.46
C LEU A 159 -11.33 26.16 22.75
N GLY A 160 -12.22 26.48 23.68
CA GLY A 160 -11.90 26.95 25.02
C GLY A 160 -12.66 26.17 26.09
N SER A 161 -12.20 26.21 27.32
CA SER A 161 -12.94 25.70 28.48
C SER A 161 -13.89 26.79 29.00
N ALA A 162 -15.10 26.42 29.39
CA ALA A 162 -16.07 27.33 29.98
C ALA A 162 -15.63 27.89 31.33
N SER A 163 -14.65 27.24 31.98
CA SER A 163 -14.06 27.73 33.26
C SER A 163 -13.01 28.83 33.07
N GLN A 164 -12.53 29.05 31.83
CA GLN A 164 -11.42 29.96 31.55
C GLN A 164 -11.91 31.42 31.43
N PRO A 165 -11.23 32.39 32.08
CA PRO A 165 -11.57 33.81 31.94
C PRO A 165 -10.97 34.42 30.67
N GLN A 166 -11.52 35.54 30.21
CA GLN A 166 -10.99 36.37 29.10
C GLN A 166 -10.70 35.64 27.79
N LEU A 167 -11.56 34.67 27.41
CA LEU A 167 -11.40 33.82 26.23
C LEU A 167 -11.23 34.59 24.93
N ALA A 168 -11.90 35.75 24.77
CA ALA A 168 -11.81 36.53 23.54
C ALA A 168 -10.38 37.08 23.27
N THR A 169 -9.69 37.54 24.33
CA THR A 169 -8.29 37.98 24.23
C THR A 169 -7.36 36.81 23.97
N THR A 170 -7.53 35.73 24.73
CA THR A 170 -6.75 34.47 24.53
C THR A 170 -6.87 33.93 23.10
N PHE A 171 -8.07 33.91 22.51
CA PHE A 171 -8.25 33.44 21.16
C PHE A 171 -7.57 34.33 20.10
N ASN A 172 -7.58 35.66 20.29
CA ASN A 172 -6.87 36.55 19.38
C ASN A 172 -5.34 36.39 19.47
N GLU A 173 -4.80 36.21 20.66
CA GLU A 173 -3.38 35.96 20.90
C GLU A 173 -2.96 34.62 20.27
N LEU A 174 -3.72 33.54 20.52
CA LEU A 174 -3.47 32.21 19.94
C LEU A 174 -3.58 32.21 18.42
N TYR A 175 -4.52 32.96 17.85
CA TYR A 175 -4.63 33.07 16.40
C TYR A 175 -3.37 33.71 15.79
N GLY A 176 -2.88 34.80 16.40
CA GLY A 176 -1.63 35.44 15.98
C GLY A 176 -0.41 34.52 16.13
N ALA A 177 -0.31 33.81 17.24
CA ALA A 177 0.84 32.97 17.56
C ALA A 177 0.86 31.65 16.76
N ARG A 178 -0.31 31.02 16.53
CA ARG A 178 -0.44 29.69 15.90
C ARG A 178 -0.91 29.75 14.44
N MET A 179 -0.90 30.92 13.81
CA MET A 179 -1.30 31.07 12.41
C MET A 179 -0.38 30.27 11.47
N PRO A 180 -0.92 29.38 10.64
CA PRO A 180 -0.14 28.63 9.65
C PRO A 180 0.60 29.53 8.67
N SER A 181 1.73 29.03 8.14
CA SER A 181 2.56 29.78 7.17
C SER A 181 1.76 30.22 5.93
N CYS A 182 0.87 29.37 5.42
CA CYS A 182 0.04 29.68 4.26
C CYS A 182 -0.85 30.93 4.44
N LEU A 183 -1.36 31.17 5.64
CA LEU A 183 -2.13 32.37 5.99
C LEU A 183 -1.21 33.57 6.23
N ARG A 184 -0.10 33.37 6.91
CA ARG A 184 0.87 34.40 7.24
C ARG A 184 1.57 34.96 6.01
N GLU A 185 1.87 34.12 5.05
CA GLU A 185 2.55 34.46 3.78
C GLU A 185 1.58 34.96 2.69
N GLY A 186 0.28 35.01 3.00
CA GLY A 186 -0.74 35.50 2.06
C GLY A 186 -0.98 34.56 0.87
N LEU A 187 -0.67 33.27 1.01
CA LEU A 187 -0.93 32.27 -0.04
C LEU A 187 -2.39 31.87 -0.11
N CYS A 188 -3.11 31.95 1.01
CA CYS A 188 -4.53 31.72 1.10
C CYS A 188 -5.30 32.97 1.54
N ASP A 189 -6.60 32.94 1.26
CA ASP A 189 -7.51 34.03 1.65
C ASP A 189 -7.57 34.14 3.20
N PRO A 190 -7.24 35.31 3.75
CA PRO A 190 -7.32 35.51 5.20
C PRO A 190 -8.75 35.57 5.75
N THR A 191 -9.75 35.71 4.86
CA THR A 191 -11.17 35.83 5.20
C THR A 191 -11.79 34.45 5.44
N ILE A 192 -11.31 33.71 6.42
CA ILE A 192 -11.86 32.41 6.81
C ILE A 192 -12.97 32.57 7.86
N ALA A 193 -13.94 31.64 7.85
CA ALA A 193 -14.99 31.58 8.87
C ALA A 193 -14.39 31.30 10.25
N ARG A 194 -14.74 32.12 11.25
CA ARG A 194 -14.33 31.89 12.64
C ARG A 194 -15.52 31.39 13.44
N ARG A 195 -15.31 30.33 14.22
CA ARG A 195 -16.31 29.76 15.13
C ARG A 195 -15.65 29.47 16.47
N PHE A 196 -16.43 29.59 17.54
CA PHE A 196 -15.95 29.50 18.91
C PHE A 196 -16.79 28.47 19.64
N LEU A 197 -16.12 27.48 20.20
CA LEU A 197 -16.74 26.38 20.95
C LEU A 197 -16.20 26.35 22.37
N LEU A 198 -17.09 26.49 23.34
CA LEU A 198 -16.78 26.31 24.73
C LEU A 198 -17.10 24.90 25.16
N LEU A 199 -16.17 24.25 25.82
CA LEU A 199 -16.34 22.94 26.43
C LEU A 199 -16.71 23.14 27.90
N ASP A 200 -17.90 22.69 28.27
CA ASP A 200 -18.37 22.66 29.64
C ASP A 200 -18.15 21.27 30.23
N ASP A 201 -17.13 21.14 31.07
CA ASP A 201 -16.71 19.84 31.61
C ASP A 201 -17.62 19.38 32.75
N MET A 202 -18.44 18.38 32.47
CA MET A 202 -19.39 17.81 33.42
C MET A 202 -18.71 16.95 34.51
N ALA A 203 -17.47 16.50 34.27
CA ALA A 203 -16.71 15.70 35.23
C ALA A 203 -15.98 16.58 36.23
N ASP A 204 -15.95 17.91 36.04
CA ASP A 204 -15.32 18.83 36.98
C ASP A 204 -16.22 19.10 38.21
N ARG A 205 -15.77 18.70 39.39
CA ARG A 205 -16.49 18.92 40.63
C ARG A 205 -16.60 20.39 41.04
N SER A 206 -15.73 21.25 40.50
CA SER A 206 -15.72 22.70 40.72
C SER A 206 -16.56 23.50 39.72
N ARG A 207 -17.30 22.80 38.87
CA ARG A 207 -18.11 23.36 37.80
C ARG A 207 -19.18 24.33 38.37
N ASP A 208 -19.24 25.54 37.81
CA ASP A 208 -20.27 26.53 38.06
C ASP A 208 -21.05 26.79 36.74
N PRO A 209 -22.32 26.34 36.63
CA PRO A 209 -23.13 26.53 35.43
C PRO A 209 -23.39 28.02 35.13
N ALA A 210 -23.50 28.86 36.16
CA ALA A 210 -23.74 30.29 35.96
C ALA A 210 -22.53 30.97 35.33
N ARG A 211 -21.34 30.61 35.78
CA ARG A 211 -20.06 31.09 35.24
C ARG A 211 -19.87 30.62 33.76
N ALA A 212 -20.23 29.36 33.45
CA ALA A 212 -20.15 28.85 32.09
C ALA A 212 -21.06 29.65 31.14
N GLN A 213 -22.29 29.93 31.53
CA GLN A 213 -23.22 30.76 30.75
C GLN A 213 -22.76 32.20 30.63
N GLN A 214 -22.17 32.77 31.70
CA GLN A 214 -21.60 34.12 31.66
C GLN A 214 -20.43 34.16 30.66
N ALA A 215 -19.53 33.18 30.68
CA ALA A 215 -18.41 33.09 29.72
C ALA A 215 -18.91 33.04 28.28
N LEU A 216 -19.95 32.26 27.99
CA LEU A 216 -20.57 32.21 26.66
C LEU A 216 -21.16 33.57 26.26
N HIS A 217 -21.83 34.25 27.19
CA HIS A 217 -22.42 35.55 26.93
C HIS A 217 -21.35 36.65 26.71
N GLU A 218 -20.28 36.67 27.48
CA GLU A 218 -19.14 37.55 27.28
C GLU A 218 -18.45 37.34 25.97
N LEU A 219 -18.21 36.06 25.61
CA LEU A 219 -17.63 35.70 24.33
C LEU A 219 -18.54 36.10 23.16
N GLY A 220 -19.84 35.90 23.30
CA GLY A 220 -20.85 36.27 22.30
C GLY A 220 -20.93 37.78 22.08
N ARG A 221 -20.77 38.58 23.15
CA ARG A 221 -20.67 40.06 23.04
C ARG A 221 -19.42 40.51 22.25
N ALA A 222 -18.29 39.84 22.53
CA ALA A 222 -17.01 40.24 21.92
C ALA A 222 -16.88 39.78 20.45
N LEU A 223 -17.38 38.59 20.11
CA LEU A 223 -17.10 37.92 18.84
C LEU A 223 -18.35 37.58 17.99
N GLY A 224 -19.53 37.90 18.50
CA GLY A 224 -20.82 37.67 17.88
C GLY A 224 -21.52 36.39 18.37
N PRO A 225 -22.77 36.51 18.83
CA PRO A 225 -23.48 35.39 19.47
C PRO A 225 -23.73 34.19 18.54
N ALA A 226 -23.92 34.46 17.25
CA ALA A 226 -24.11 33.40 16.25
C ALA A 226 -22.85 32.60 15.94
N ALA A 227 -21.68 33.09 16.36
CA ALA A 227 -20.40 32.41 16.15
C ALA A 227 -19.98 31.54 17.34
N CYS A 228 -20.62 31.72 18.52
CA CYS A 228 -20.23 31.11 19.77
C CYS A 228 -21.22 30.00 20.16
N HIS A 229 -20.70 28.87 20.59
CA HIS A 229 -21.47 27.71 21.02
C HIS A 229 -20.85 27.11 22.28
N MET A 230 -21.65 26.41 23.06
CA MET A 230 -21.20 25.68 24.24
C MET A 230 -21.71 24.24 24.17
N LEU A 231 -20.86 23.30 24.49
CA LEU A 231 -21.18 21.88 24.54
C LEU A 231 -20.78 21.28 25.89
N PRO A 232 -21.71 20.59 26.57
CA PRO A 232 -21.35 19.74 27.69
C PRO A 232 -20.53 18.55 27.17
N VAL A 233 -19.50 18.18 27.92
CA VAL A 233 -18.63 17.04 27.64
C VAL A 233 -18.29 16.30 28.93
N ASN A 234 -17.87 15.04 28.81
CA ASN A 234 -17.49 14.22 29.95
C ASN A 234 -18.66 13.98 30.95
N SER A 235 -19.87 13.83 30.46
CA SER A 235 -21.06 13.67 31.32
C SER A 235 -21.33 12.23 31.75
N ALA A 236 -20.53 11.26 31.32
CA ALA A 236 -20.68 9.88 31.78
C ALA A 236 -20.36 9.74 33.27
N PRO A 237 -21.08 8.89 34.02
CA PRO A 237 -20.94 8.77 35.48
C PRO A 237 -19.58 8.17 35.91
N GLY A 238 -18.81 7.61 34.99
CA GLY A 238 -17.48 7.06 35.25
C GLY A 238 -16.75 6.69 33.96
N PRO A 239 -15.42 6.57 34.00
CA PRO A 239 -14.64 6.25 32.82
C PRO A 239 -14.87 4.82 32.35
N SER A 240 -15.22 4.66 31.07
CA SER A 240 -15.32 3.36 30.40
C SER A 240 -13.94 2.78 30.14
N PRO A 241 -13.70 1.48 30.39
CA PRO A 241 -12.45 0.81 30.05
C PRO A 241 -12.31 0.57 28.54
N THR A 242 -13.41 0.63 27.79
CA THR A 242 -13.44 0.44 26.34
C THR A 242 -13.67 1.78 25.63
N PRO A 243 -13.09 1.96 24.44
CA PRO A 243 -13.36 3.14 23.64
C PRO A 243 -14.85 3.25 23.31
N HIS A 244 -15.37 4.48 23.28
CA HIS A 244 -16.73 4.72 22.78
C HIS A 244 -16.84 4.32 21.30
N ALA A 245 -18.01 3.84 20.88
CA ALA A 245 -18.23 3.29 19.53
C ALA A 245 -17.80 4.25 18.41
N GLU A 246 -18.09 5.54 18.55
CA GLU A 246 -17.72 6.56 17.55
C GLU A 246 -16.19 6.76 17.43
N TRP A 247 -15.43 6.58 18.50
CA TRP A 247 -13.97 6.71 18.51
C TRP A 247 -13.22 5.37 18.61
N ALA A 248 -13.89 4.25 18.34
CA ALA A 248 -13.29 2.91 18.43
C ALA A 248 -12.04 2.73 17.53
N SER A 249 -11.96 3.50 16.43
CA SER A 249 -10.81 3.50 15.52
C SER A 249 -9.67 4.42 15.95
N VAL A 250 -9.88 5.26 16.97
CA VAL A 250 -8.88 6.21 17.47
C VAL A 250 -7.93 5.49 18.44
N PRO A 251 -6.63 5.43 18.12
CA PRO A 251 -5.65 4.81 19.00
C PRO A 251 -5.45 5.67 20.26
N ALA A 252 -5.64 5.10 21.41
CA ALA A 252 -5.27 5.74 22.66
C ALA A 252 -3.74 5.72 22.85
N PRO A 253 -3.11 6.83 23.23
CA PRO A 253 -1.71 6.83 23.63
C PRO A 253 -1.46 5.88 24.80
N PRO A 254 -0.27 5.28 24.92
CA PRO A 254 0.06 4.40 26.05
C PRO A 254 -0.10 5.15 27.38
N GLY A 255 -0.96 4.64 28.26
CA GLY A 255 -1.24 5.24 29.58
C GLY A 255 -2.33 6.32 29.59
N ALA A 256 -2.93 6.67 28.44
CA ALA A 256 -4.10 7.54 28.38
C ALA A 256 -5.41 6.73 28.57
N PRO A 257 -6.50 7.39 29.02
CA PRO A 257 -7.82 6.78 29.05
C PRO A 257 -8.25 6.28 27.67
N ALA A 258 -9.21 5.37 27.61
CA ALA A 258 -9.81 4.93 26.36
C ALA A 258 -10.47 6.13 25.64
N ALA A 259 -10.42 6.14 24.30
CA ALA A 259 -10.96 7.24 23.51
C ALA A 259 -12.49 7.39 23.75
N GLY A 260 -12.90 8.57 24.25
CA GLY A 260 -14.30 8.83 24.62
C GLY A 260 -14.72 8.24 25.97
N ALA A 261 -13.78 7.88 26.87
CA ALA A 261 -14.07 7.16 28.11
C ALA A 261 -15.11 7.83 29.04
N LEU A 262 -15.21 9.14 29.02
CA LEU A 262 -16.16 9.92 29.82
C LEU A 262 -17.30 10.53 29.00
N MET A 263 -17.42 10.21 27.71
CA MET A 263 -18.48 10.71 26.85
C MET A 263 -19.75 9.88 27.00
N SER A 264 -20.89 10.56 27.19
CA SER A 264 -22.20 9.95 27.16
C SER A 264 -22.81 10.05 25.75
N GLU A 265 -23.88 9.29 25.49
CA GLU A 265 -24.65 9.38 24.24
C GLU A 265 -25.21 10.80 24.00
N SER A 266 -25.57 11.53 25.07
CA SER A 266 -26.03 12.93 24.96
C SER A 266 -24.92 13.85 24.52
N ASP A 267 -23.67 13.66 25.02
CA ASP A 267 -22.52 14.44 24.62
C ASP A 267 -22.22 14.19 23.13
N VAL A 268 -22.22 12.93 22.72
CA VAL A 268 -22.03 12.52 21.33
C VAL A 268 -23.07 13.15 20.40
N ALA A 269 -24.34 13.11 20.79
CA ALA A 269 -25.44 13.74 20.03
C ALA A 269 -25.25 15.26 19.92
N GLY A 270 -24.82 15.91 21.01
CA GLY A 270 -24.48 17.35 21.04
C GLY A 270 -23.33 17.71 20.10
N ILE A 271 -22.24 16.96 20.17
CA ILE A 271 -21.06 17.14 19.31
C ILE A 271 -21.42 16.91 17.83
N ALA A 272 -22.16 15.84 17.54
CA ALA A 272 -22.64 15.54 16.19
C ALA A 272 -23.56 16.63 15.66
N GLY A 273 -24.50 17.13 16.47
CA GLY A 273 -25.39 18.24 16.14
C GLY A 273 -24.62 19.53 15.82
N PHE A 274 -23.64 19.86 16.64
CA PHE A 274 -22.77 21.01 16.40
C PHE A 274 -21.99 20.85 15.07
N ALA A 275 -21.26 19.75 14.91
CA ALA A 275 -20.40 19.54 13.76
C ALA A 275 -21.18 19.45 12.44
N ARG A 276 -22.20 18.58 12.40
CA ARG A 276 -22.96 18.29 11.17
C ARG A 276 -23.95 19.39 10.79
N THR A 277 -24.46 20.13 11.73
CA THR A 277 -25.46 21.15 11.46
C THR A 277 -24.90 22.57 11.55
N GLN A 278 -24.41 22.98 12.69
CA GLN A 278 -24.04 24.38 12.94
C GLN A 278 -22.74 24.75 12.21
N LEU A 279 -21.67 23.99 12.45
CA LEU A 279 -20.37 24.25 11.83
C LEU A 279 -20.40 24.02 10.32
N CYS A 280 -21.02 22.92 9.88
CA CYS A 280 -21.17 22.59 8.47
C CYS A 280 -21.92 23.71 7.70
N ARG A 281 -23.05 24.19 8.21
CA ARG A 281 -23.78 25.33 7.61
C ARG A 281 -22.94 26.60 7.54
N ALA A 282 -22.23 26.90 8.61
CA ALA A 282 -21.38 28.10 8.67
C ALA A 282 -20.27 28.05 7.62
N VAL A 283 -19.63 26.90 7.44
CA VAL A 283 -18.58 26.69 6.42
C VAL A 283 -19.17 26.83 5.01
N ILE A 284 -20.32 26.21 4.74
CA ILE A 284 -20.97 26.26 3.43
C ILE A 284 -21.36 27.71 3.08
N HIS A 285 -21.98 28.44 4.00
CA HIS A 285 -22.34 29.86 3.77
C HIS A 285 -21.12 30.74 3.51
N GLN A 286 -20.02 30.51 4.25
CA GLN A 286 -18.77 31.23 4.02
C GLN A 286 -18.21 30.94 2.62
N LEU A 287 -18.13 29.65 2.23
CA LEU A 287 -17.64 29.26 0.92
C LEU A 287 -18.49 29.87 -0.20
N GLN A 288 -19.82 29.86 -0.06
CA GLN A 288 -20.76 30.42 -1.02
C GLN A 288 -20.58 31.94 -1.16
N GLY A 289 -20.53 32.66 -0.05
CA GLY A 289 -20.31 34.10 -0.06
C GLY A 289 -18.97 34.51 -0.65
N ARG A 290 -17.90 33.77 -0.33
CA ARG A 290 -16.56 34.01 -0.89
C ARG A 290 -16.48 33.69 -2.37
N LEU A 291 -17.11 32.59 -2.81
CA LEU A 291 -17.18 32.23 -4.21
C LEU A 291 -17.83 33.38 -5.05
N GLN A 292 -18.99 33.88 -4.60
CA GLN A 292 -19.69 34.98 -5.30
C GLN A 292 -18.85 36.27 -5.33
N ALA A 293 -18.21 36.62 -4.21
CA ALA A 293 -17.33 37.79 -4.15
C ALA A 293 -16.13 37.67 -5.10
N LEU A 294 -15.48 36.52 -5.13
CA LEU A 294 -14.33 36.27 -6.01
C LEU A 294 -14.73 36.23 -7.48
N GLU A 295 -15.89 35.64 -7.82
CA GLU A 295 -16.39 35.66 -9.19
C GLU A 295 -16.62 37.10 -9.69
N THR A 296 -17.19 37.98 -8.87
CA THR A 296 -17.38 39.40 -9.19
C THR A 296 -16.04 40.08 -9.46
N LEU A 297 -15.06 39.87 -8.56
CA LEU A 297 -13.71 40.42 -8.74
C LEU A 297 -13.02 39.90 -10.02
N VAL A 298 -13.17 38.63 -10.34
CA VAL A 298 -12.60 38.06 -11.58
C VAL A 298 -13.26 38.66 -12.82
N LYS A 299 -14.60 38.85 -12.81
CA LYS A 299 -15.35 39.45 -13.91
C LYS A 299 -14.91 40.89 -14.12
N GLU A 300 -14.81 41.70 -13.06
CA GLU A 300 -14.35 43.09 -13.11
C GLU A 300 -12.92 43.22 -13.64
N LYS A 301 -11.98 42.43 -13.08
CA LYS A 301 -10.57 42.46 -13.54
C LYS A 301 -10.43 42.01 -14.98
N ARG A 302 -11.20 41.04 -15.47
CA ARG A 302 -11.17 40.62 -16.88
C ARG A 302 -11.80 41.63 -17.84
N GLN A 303 -12.82 42.38 -17.43
CA GLN A 303 -13.40 43.45 -18.25
C GLN A 303 -12.45 44.65 -18.34
N GLY A 304 -11.77 44.99 -17.25
CA GLY A 304 -10.74 46.05 -17.26
C GLY A 304 -9.52 45.72 -18.13
N LEU A 305 -9.11 44.46 -18.17
CA LEU A 305 -7.95 44.00 -18.97
C LEU A 305 -8.23 43.89 -20.48
N LYS A 306 -9.48 43.86 -20.92
CA LYS A 306 -9.82 43.93 -22.35
C LYS A 306 -9.46 45.27 -22.98
N ASN A 307 -9.35 46.33 -22.18
CA ASN A 307 -9.10 47.70 -22.66
C ASN A 307 -7.65 48.19 -22.49
N THR A 308 -6.78 47.44 -21.81
CA THR A 308 -5.41 47.90 -21.57
C THR A 308 -4.39 46.78 -21.79
N PHE A 309 -3.63 46.93 -22.84
CA PHE A 309 -2.34 46.26 -23.17
C PHE A 309 -1.88 45.10 -22.33
N ARG A 310 -2.13 43.90 -22.80
CA ARG A 310 -1.67 42.61 -22.29
C ARG A 310 -0.15 42.41 -22.36
N SER A 311 0.58 43.33 -22.99
CA SER A 311 2.02 43.19 -23.23
C SER A 311 2.93 43.89 -22.22
N TRP A 312 2.40 44.67 -21.28
CA TRP A 312 3.24 45.53 -20.41
C TRP A 312 3.22 45.20 -18.91
N ILE A 313 2.39 44.31 -18.49
CA ILE A 313 2.44 43.86 -17.09
C ILE A 313 3.01 42.42 -17.11
N GLY A 314 4.31 42.36 -17.29
CA GLY A 314 5.05 41.14 -16.91
C GLY A 314 4.68 40.76 -15.52
N ALA A 315 4.30 39.48 -15.32
CA ALA A 315 4.05 38.92 -14.01
C ALA A 315 5.13 39.40 -13.03
N LYS A 316 4.73 40.20 -12.04
CA LYS A 316 5.62 40.59 -10.97
C LYS A 316 6.06 39.30 -10.26
N ARG A 317 7.23 38.83 -10.61
CA ARG A 317 7.94 37.81 -9.84
C ARG A 317 8.24 38.43 -8.49
N LEU A 318 7.37 38.19 -7.53
CA LEU A 318 7.65 38.46 -6.14
C LEU A 318 8.62 37.36 -5.70
N SER A 319 9.92 37.66 -5.75
CA SER A 319 10.90 37.00 -4.93
C SER A 319 10.47 37.17 -3.47
N SER A 320 10.43 36.09 -2.73
CA SER A 320 10.13 36.04 -1.31
C SER A 320 10.85 37.17 -0.54
N PRO A 321 10.17 37.97 0.31
CA PRO A 321 10.82 38.95 1.15
C PRO A 321 11.44 38.23 2.37
N GLY A 322 12.67 37.74 2.22
CA GLY A 322 13.39 37.11 3.33
C GLY A 322 14.82 36.80 2.95
N GLY A 323 15.71 37.74 3.12
CA GLY A 323 17.16 37.49 3.12
C GLY A 323 17.95 38.24 2.04
N ALA A 324 18.24 39.50 2.32
CA ALA A 324 19.34 40.16 1.65
C ALA A 324 20.66 39.48 1.99
N SER A 325 21.21 38.70 1.05
CA SER A 325 22.63 38.45 0.96
C SER A 325 23.08 38.62 -0.49
N ALA A 326 23.97 39.58 -0.66
CA ALA A 326 24.59 39.95 -1.91
C ALA A 326 25.43 38.80 -2.47
N GLY A 327 25.33 38.59 -3.79
CA GLY A 327 26.33 37.86 -4.57
C GLY A 327 25.94 36.44 -4.95
N GLY A 328 25.44 36.29 -6.19
CA GLY A 328 25.28 34.98 -6.81
C GLY A 328 24.12 34.97 -7.82
N GLY A 329 24.38 34.60 -9.06
CA GLY A 329 23.56 34.68 -10.27
C GLY A 329 22.07 34.26 -10.14
N PRO A 330 21.26 34.33 -11.19
CA PRO A 330 19.80 34.23 -11.13
C PRO A 330 19.38 32.81 -10.74
N SER A 331 19.24 32.56 -9.43
CA SER A 331 18.51 31.39 -8.96
C SER A 331 17.05 31.59 -9.37
N ALA A 332 16.52 30.68 -10.16
CA ALA A 332 15.11 30.66 -10.58
C ALA A 332 14.21 30.46 -9.33
N GLY A 333 13.85 31.57 -8.67
CA GLY A 333 12.93 31.60 -7.53
C GLY A 333 11.60 30.94 -7.88
N ALA A 334 11.02 30.25 -6.93
CA ALA A 334 9.72 29.62 -7.09
C ALA A 334 8.69 30.69 -7.47
N LEU A 335 7.88 30.44 -8.50
CA LEU A 335 6.74 31.29 -8.85
C LEU A 335 5.70 31.09 -7.75
N VAL A 336 5.48 32.13 -6.97
CA VAL A 336 4.48 32.16 -5.90
C VAL A 336 3.33 33.07 -6.33
N TYR A 337 2.11 32.58 -6.24
CA TYR A 337 0.89 33.34 -6.56
C TYR A 337 0.22 33.77 -5.25
N PRO A 338 0.40 35.03 -4.81
CA PRO A 338 -0.32 35.52 -3.63
C PRO A 338 -1.83 35.53 -3.87
N SER A 339 -2.61 35.41 -2.80
CA SER A 339 -4.08 35.33 -2.84
C SER A 339 -4.77 36.52 -3.48
N THR A 340 -4.04 37.62 -3.77
CA THR A 340 -4.53 38.83 -4.39
C THR A 340 -4.41 38.87 -5.93
N CYS A 341 -3.63 37.96 -6.53
CA CYS A 341 -3.48 37.93 -8.00
C CYS A 341 -4.66 37.24 -8.68
N ILE A 342 -4.83 37.49 -9.98
CA ILE A 342 -5.98 36.97 -10.75
C ILE A 342 -5.91 35.45 -10.92
N GLU A 343 -4.71 34.90 -11.09
CA GLU A 343 -4.45 33.48 -11.25
C GLU A 343 -4.85 32.72 -9.95
N ALA A 344 -4.52 33.28 -8.77
CA ALA A 344 -4.96 32.76 -7.49
C ALA A 344 -6.48 32.86 -7.30
N HIS A 345 -7.11 33.98 -7.71
CA HIS A 345 -8.58 34.15 -7.66
C HIS A 345 -9.27 33.10 -8.54
N LEU A 346 -8.80 32.88 -9.78
CA LEU A 346 -9.36 31.85 -10.68
C LEU A 346 -9.30 30.45 -10.04
N ARG A 347 -8.17 30.13 -9.44
CA ARG A 347 -7.99 28.85 -8.74
C ARG A 347 -8.90 28.76 -7.51
N GLN A 348 -8.99 29.82 -6.67
CA GLN A 348 -9.81 29.83 -5.47
C GLN A 348 -11.30 29.67 -5.79
N VAL A 349 -11.81 30.31 -6.85
CA VAL A 349 -13.19 30.11 -7.32
C VAL A 349 -13.40 28.65 -7.69
N ALA A 350 -12.45 28.05 -8.44
CA ALA A 350 -12.54 26.65 -8.80
C ALA A 350 -12.49 25.71 -7.58
N ASP A 351 -11.60 25.99 -6.61
CA ASP A 351 -11.45 25.22 -5.38
C ASP A 351 -12.75 25.29 -4.53
N TYR A 352 -13.34 26.47 -4.37
CA TYR A 352 -14.59 26.64 -3.61
C TYR A 352 -15.78 25.99 -4.32
N ALA A 353 -15.88 26.13 -5.65
CA ALA A 353 -16.91 25.45 -6.44
C ALA A 353 -16.79 23.93 -6.33
N LEU A 354 -15.55 23.39 -6.35
CA LEU A 354 -15.30 21.97 -6.16
C LEU A 354 -15.73 21.49 -4.76
N LEU A 355 -15.39 22.22 -3.69
CA LEU A 355 -15.79 21.90 -2.33
C LEU A 355 -17.33 21.93 -2.17
N LEU A 356 -18.00 22.86 -2.86
CA LEU A 356 -19.46 22.94 -2.91
C LEU A 356 -20.10 21.92 -3.89
N ARG A 357 -19.28 21.12 -4.60
CA ARG A 357 -19.72 20.10 -5.58
C ARG A 357 -20.38 20.67 -6.86
N ASP A 358 -20.12 21.92 -7.19
CA ASP A 358 -20.42 22.45 -8.52
C ASP A 358 -19.28 22.13 -9.48
N TYR A 359 -19.30 20.92 -10.02
CA TYR A 359 -18.22 20.43 -10.88
C TYR A 359 -18.13 21.16 -12.20
N SER A 360 -19.25 21.69 -12.70
CA SER A 360 -19.33 22.41 -13.96
C SER A 360 -18.61 23.75 -13.86
N LEU A 361 -18.91 24.51 -12.83
CA LEU A 361 -18.27 25.78 -12.52
C LEU A 361 -16.79 25.57 -12.18
N ALA A 362 -16.48 24.60 -11.33
CA ALA A 362 -15.10 24.25 -10.96
C ALA A 362 -14.25 23.94 -12.21
N LEU A 363 -14.75 23.08 -13.10
CA LEU A 363 -14.07 22.71 -14.35
C LEU A 363 -13.79 23.93 -15.25
N GLN A 364 -14.75 24.83 -15.38
CA GLN A 364 -14.59 26.05 -16.15
C GLN A 364 -13.44 26.91 -15.62
N TYR A 365 -13.40 27.13 -14.31
CA TYR A 365 -12.37 27.96 -13.69
C TYR A 365 -11.01 27.25 -13.58
N TYR A 366 -10.95 25.92 -13.37
CA TYR A 366 -9.68 25.19 -13.45
C TYR A 366 -9.08 25.26 -14.86
N ARG A 367 -9.89 25.15 -15.92
CA ARG A 367 -9.41 25.31 -17.30
C ARG A 367 -8.87 26.72 -17.55
N ALA A 368 -9.56 27.75 -17.03
CA ALA A 368 -9.11 29.11 -17.13
C ALA A 368 -7.79 29.35 -16.38
N ALA A 369 -7.68 28.87 -15.13
CA ALA A 369 -6.46 28.96 -14.34
C ALA A 369 -5.29 28.18 -15.00
N ALA A 370 -5.57 27.00 -15.53
CA ALA A 370 -4.57 26.20 -16.25
C ALA A 370 -4.02 26.92 -17.48
N ALA A 371 -4.83 27.70 -18.20
CA ALA A 371 -4.37 28.49 -19.35
C ALA A 371 -3.36 29.57 -18.92
N GLU A 372 -3.63 30.29 -17.82
CA GLU A 372 -2.73 31.31 -17.28
C GLU A 372 -1.43 30.66 -16.74
N PHE A 373 -1.52 29.59 -15.92
CA PHE A 373 -0.34 28.89 -15.40
C PHE A 373 0.54 28.30 -16.51
N LYS A 374 -0.06 27.84 -17.62
CA LYS A 374 0.69 27.37 -18.79
C LYS A 374 1.43 28.48 -19.48
N ALA A 375 0.81 29.69 -19.61
CA ALA A 375 1.44 30.86 -20.18
C ALA A 375 2.67 31.30 -19.36
N ASP A 376 2.57 31.22 -18.03
CA ASP A 376 3.65 31.55 -17.10
C ASP A 376 4.70 30.42 -16.92
N LYS A 377 4.50 29.27 -17.58
CA LYS A 377 5.33 28.07 -17.41
C LYS A 377 5.39 27.55 -15.95
N ALA A 378 4.34 27.83 -15.19
CA ALA A 378 4.17 27.37 -13.80
C ALA A 378 3.65 25.91 -13.79
N TRP A 379 4.52 24.96 -14.16
CA TRP A 379 4.13 23.58 -14.45
C TRP A 379 3.46 22.87 -13.28
N THR A 380 3.88 23.15 -12.04
CA THR A 380 3.29 22.54 -10.85
C THR A 380 1.86 23.01 -10.60
N HIS A 381 1.59 24.31 -10.75
CA HIS A 381 0.23 24.89 -10.65
C HIS A 381 -0.65 24.43 -11.79
N PHE A 382 -0.11 24.40 -13.02
CA PHE A 382 -0.81 23.84 -14.19
C PHE A 382 -1.18 22.37 -13.97
N ALA A 383 -0.24 21.57 -13.45
CA ALA A 383 -0.48 20.16 -13.18
C ALA A 383 -1.61 19.94 -12.18
N LEU A 384 -1.63 20.70 -11.07
CA LEU A 384 -2.72 20.60 -10.11
C LEU A 384 -4.07 21.01 -10.69
N ALA A 385 -4.11 22.11 -11.46
CA ALA A 385 -5.35 22.52 -12.12
C ALA A 385 -5.89 21.43 -13.06
N GLN A 386 -5.02 20.72 -13.77
CA GLN A 386 -5.42 19.57 -14.60
C GLN A 386 -5.85 18.35 -13.75
N GLU A 387 -5.20 18.10 -12.61
CA GLU A 387 -5.57 17.03 -11.67
C GLU A 387 -6.98 17.26 -11.12
N MET A 388 -7.28 18.48 -10.68
CA MET A 388 -8.61 18.84 -10.18
C MET A 388 -9.65 18.85 -11.31
N ALA A 389 -9.29 19.29 -12.51
CA ALA A 389 -10.16 19.18 -13.69
C ALA A 389 -10.49 17.71 -14.01
N ALA A 390 -9.54 16.78 -13.84
CA ALA A 390 -9.78 15.36 -14.01
C ALA A 390 -10.81 14.83 -13.01
N MET A 391 -10.75 15.29 -11.74
CA MET A 391 -11.75 14.94 -10.73
C MET A 391 -13.14 15.48 -11.10
N CYS A 392 -13.24 16.73 -11.54
CA CYS A 392 -14.51 17.31 -11.98
C CYS A 392 -15.11 16.53 -13.16
N LEU A 393 -14.29 16.19 -14.16
CA LEU A 393 -14.71 15.43 -15.33
C LEU A 393 -15.16 14.00 -14.96
N HIS A 394 -14.50 13.37 -14.00
CA HIS A 394 -14.94 12.07 -13.50
C HIS A 394 -16.32 12.15 -12.85
N GLN A 395 -16.57 13.16 -12.04
CA GLN A 395 -17.87 13.37 -11.40
C GLN A 395 -18.96 13.77 -12.41
N ALA A 396 -18.59 14.41 -13.52
CA ALA A 396 -19.46 14.71 -14.64
C ALA A 396 -19.67 13.51 -15.60
N GLU A 397 -19.23 12.30 -15.22
CA GLU A 397 -19.35 11.08 -16.01
C GLU A 397 -18.63 11.14 -17.38
N ASP A 398 -17.63 12.03 -17.54
CA ASP A 398 -16.71 12.05 -18.67
C ASP A 398 -15.35 11.41 -18.33
N PRO A 399 -15.29 10.11 -18.40
CA PRO A 399 -14.10 9.38 -18.01
C PRO A 399 -12.94 9.44 -19.02
N ARG A 400 -13.21 9.80 -20.29
CA ARG A 400 -12.15 10.02 -21.28
C ARG A 400 -11.44 11.33 -21.03
N GLY A 401 -12.22 12.40 -20.88
CA GLY A 401 -11.70 13.71 -20.52
C GLY A 401 -10.93 13.67 -19.18
N ALA A 402 -11.44 12.93 -18.19
CA ALA A 402 -10.76 12.75 -16.92
C ALA A 402 -9.38 12.07 -17.07
N ALA A 403 -9.27 10.99 -17.87
CA ALA A 403 -8.01 10.32 -18.13
C ALA A 403 -7.00 11.22 -18.85
N GLU A 404 -7.44 11.96 -19.88
CA GLU A 404 -6.59 12.91 -20.60
C GLU A 404 -6.07 14.05 -19.71
N ALA A 405 -6.94 14.60 -18.87
CA ALA A 405 -6.58 15.67 -17.95
C ALA A 405 -5.55 15.17 -16.91
N ALA A 406 -5.76 13.98 -16.36
CA ALA A 406 -4.83 13.40 -15.40
C ALA A 406 -3.49 12.98 -16.05
N GLU A 407 -3.47 12.51 -17.30
CA GLU A 407 -2.22 12.27 -18.02
C GLU A 407 -1.45 13.59 -18.26
N LYS A 408 -2.16 14.67 -18.63
CA LYS A 408 -1.57 16.02 -18.74
C LYS A 408 -1.01 16.49 -17.40
N ALA A 409 -1.71 16.24 -16.29
CA ALA A 409 -1.24 16.56 -14.94
C ALA A 409 0.04 15.81 -14.59
N ALA A 410 0.08 14.49 -14.78
CA ALA A 410 1.25 13.67 -14.48
C ALA A 410 2.48 14.11 -15.31
N LYS A 411 2.30 14.35 -16.62
CA LYS A 411 3.37 14.86 -17.49
C LYS A 411 3.85 16.25 -17.05
N ALA A 412 2.95 17.13 -16.66
CA ALA A 412 3.30 18.47 -16.22
C ALA A 412 4.07 18.48 -14.88
N TYR A 413 3.71 17.62 -13.93
CA TYR A 413 4.52 17.44 -12.71
C TYR A 413 5.94 16.99 -13.04
N LEU A 414 6.11 16.05 -13.97
CA LEU A 414 7.43 15.60 -14.39
C LEU A 414 8.25 16.68 -15.11
N LEU A 415 7.61 17.62 -15.83
CA LEU A 415 8.30 18.81 -16.37
C LEU A 415 8.87 19.70 -15.26
N GLY A 416 8.25 19.71 -14.08
CA GLY A 416 8.74 20.39 -12.89
C GLY A 416 9.88 19.67 -12.16
N LYS A 417 10.30 18.47 -12.58
CA LYS A 417 11.29 17.63 -11.88
C LYS A 417 12.64 18.33 -11.66
N ALA A 418 13.07 19.15 -12.59
CA ALA A 418 14.32 19.89 -12.47
C ALA A 418 14.35 20.83 -11.25
N LYS A 419 13.18 21.28 -10.80
CA LYS A 419 13.00 22.20 -9.66
C LYS A 419 12.59 21.48 -8.38
N ASP A 420 11.61 20.57 -8.48
CA ASP A 420 10.96 19.93 -7.34
C ASP A 420 11.54 18.54 -7.02
N GLY A 421 12.48 18.03 -7.84
CA GLY A 421 13.15 16.76 -7.62
C GLY A 421 12.18 15.58 -7.46
N ASP A 422 12.38 14.79 -6.42
CA ASP A 422 11.56 13.60 -6.13
C ASP A 422 10.11 13.93 -5.77
N ARG A 423 9.83 15.13 -5.25
CA ARG A 423 8.44 15.57 -4.97
C ARG A 423 7.61 15.63 -6.25
N ALA A 424 8.19 16.06 -7.38
CA ALA A 424 7.51 16.08 -8.67
C ALA A 424 7.10 14.67 -9.10
N VAL A 425 8.00 13.69 -8.92
CA VAL A 425 7.73 12.29 -9.24
C VAL A 425 6.61 11.74 -8.34
N ARG A 426 6.66 11.99 -7.04
CA ARG A 426 5.63 11.56 -6.07
C ARG A 426 4.25 12.15 -6.36
N ARG A 427 4.17 13.42 -6.82
CA ARG A 427 2.92 14.04 -7.28
C ARG A 427 2.36 13.31 -8.49
N ALA A 428 3.21 13.02 -9.48
CA ALA A 428 2.80 12.24 -10.65
C ALA A 428 2.33 10.83 -10.27
N THR A 429 2.99 10.18 -9.31
CA THR A 429 2.59 8.89 -8.75
C THR A 429 1.23 8.97 -8.06
N ARG A 430 0.97 10.02 -7.25
CA ARG A 430 -0.33 10.26 -6.63
C ARG A 430 -1.45 10.34 -7.68
N VAL A 431 -1.22 11.10 -8.75
CA VAL A 431 -2.19 11.21 -9.86
C VAL A 431 -2.45 9.85 -10.52
N ALA A 432 -1.41 9.05 -10.76
CA ALA A 432 -1.56 7.71 -11.35
C ALA A 432 -2.36 6.75 -10.45
N LEU A 433 -2.12 6.80 -9.13
CA LEU A 433 -2.87 6.01 -8.15
C LEU A 433 -4.34 6.49 -8.03
N GLN A 434 -4.56 7.79 -8.08
CA GLN A 434 -5.92 8.37 -8.11
C GLN A 434 -6.69 7.94 -9.35
N GLN A 435 -6.07 7.97 -10.54
CA GLN A 435 -6.68 7.43 -11.77
C GLN A 435 -7.08 5.96 -11.61
N LEU A 436 -6.25 5.18 -10.95
CA LEU A 436 -6.56 3.78 -10.68
C LEU A 436 -7.83 3.64 -9.82
N GLN A 437 -7.92 4.39 -8.72
CA GLN A 437 -9.10 4.37 -7.85
C GLN A 437 -10.37 4.78 -8.63
N LEU A 438 -10.28 5.84 -9.42
CA LEU A 438 -11.38 6.31 -10.26
C LEU A 438 -11.77 5.29 -11.35
N SER A 439 -10.81 4.54 -11.90
CA SER A 439 -11.06 3.54 -12.94
C SER A 439 -11.77 2.29 -12.44
N GLN A 440 -11.76 2.03 -11.12
CA GLN A 440 -12.41 0.84 -10.54
C GLN A 440 -13.93 0.86 -10.67
N HIS A 441 -14.50 2.05 -10.65
CA HIS A 441 -15.94 2.23 -10.85
C HIS A 441 -16.34 2.12 -12.33
N SER A 442 -15.36 2.01 -13.23
CA SER A 442 -15.56 1.91 -14.67
C SER A 442 -15.37 0.48 -15.17
N ALA A 443 -16.41 -0.12 -15.71
CA ALA A 443 -16.35 -1.46 -16.32
C ALA A 443 -15.49 -1.55 -17.62
N SER A 444 -14.78 -0.50 -18.02
CA SER A 444 -14.05 -0.43 -19.27
C SER A 444 -12.66 -1.08 -19.18
N ARG A 445 -12.50 -2.25 -19.85
CA ARG A 445 -11.23 -2.97 -19.98
C ARG A 445 -10.11 -2.12 -20.61
N ALA A 446 -10.43 -1.34 -21.64
CA ALA A 446 -9.44 -0.52 -22.34
C ALA A 446 -8.79 0.49 -21.37
N ARG A 447 -9.61 1.10 -20.53
CA ARG A 447 -9.16 2.10 -19.56
C ARG A 447 -8.27 1.51 -18.47
N THR A 448 -8.65 0.39 -17.87
CA THR A 448 -7.78 -0.25 -16.84
C THR A 448 -6.45 -0.68 -17.44
N ARG A 449 -6.41 -1.06 -18.71
CA ARG A 449 -5.16 -1.35 -19.42
C ARG A 449 -4.31 -0.08 -19.61
N GLU A 450 -4.92 1.05 -19.93
CA GLU A 450 -4.22 2.35 -20.04
C GLU A 450 -3.66 2.79 -18.70
N VAL A 451 -4.46 2.68 -17.64
CA VAL A 451 -4.01 2.96 -16.28
C VAL A 451 -2.85 2.03 -15.88
N ALA A 452 -2.94 0.73 -16.17
CA ALA A 452 -1.85 -0.20 -15.89
C ALA A 452 -0.55 0.19 -16.61
N ARG A 453 -0.63 0.62 -17.88
CA ARG A 453 0.51 1.12 -18.65
C ARG A 453 1.06 2.42 -18.05
N SER A 454 0.19 3.33 -17.62
CA SER A 454 0.59 4.55 -16.95
C SER A 454 1.37 4.27 -15.67
N LEU A 455 0.90 3.30 -14.85
CA LEU A 455 1.61 2.85 -13.65
C LEU A 455 2.99 2.25 -13.96
N VAL A 456 3.09 1.44 -15.02
CA VAL A 456 4.38 0.88 -15.47
C VAL A 456 5.34 2.00 -15.90
N ASN A 457 4.86 2.96 -16.69
CA ASN A 457 5.68 4.09 -17.11
C ASN A 457 6.14 4.93 -15.91
N GLN A 458 5.24 5.18 -14.95
CA GLN A 458 5.56 5.93 -13.73
C GLN A 458 6.58 5.18 -12.86
N SER A 459 6.51 3.85 -12.81
CA SER A 459 7.44 3.02 -12.03
C SER A 459 8.91 3.19 -12.44
N THR A 460 9.19 3.61 -13.68
CA THR A 460 10.56 3.84 -14.16
C THR A 460 11.19 5.12 -13.60
N GLN A 461 10.39 6.05 -13.11
CA GLN A 461 10.82 7.33 -12.56
C GLN A 461 10.98 7.33 -11.04
N GLU A 462 10.40 6.34 -10.38
CA GLU A 462 10.29 6.24 -8.94
C GLU A 462 11.47 5.51 -8.29
N SER A 463 11.61 5.72 -6.98
CA SER A 463 12.53 4.94 -6.14
C SER A 463 12.18 3.44 -6.20
N PRO A 464 13.15 2.54 -5.94
CA PRO A 464 12.94 1.09 -6.09
C PRO A 464 11.73 0.55 -5.33
N LEU A 465 11.43 1.06 -4.13
CA LEU A 465 10.28 0.63 -3.34
C LEU A 465 8.95 1.01 -3.99
N PHE A 466 8.79 2.29 -4.36
CA PHE A 466 7.58 2.75 -5.05
C PHE A 466 7.45 2.09 -6.42
N SER A 467 8.56 1.94 -7.15
CA SER A 467 8.60 1.20 -8.41
C SER A 467 8.04 -0.22 -8.26
N ALA A 468 8.46 -0.95 -7.22
CA ALA A 468 7.94 -2.29 -6.94
C ALA A 468 6.43 -2.28 -6.69
N MET A 469 5.95 -1.33 -5.88
CA MET A 469 4.54 -1.19 -5.53
C MET A 469 3.69 -0.87 -6.75
N LEU A 470 4.13 0.06 -7.59
CA LEU A 470 3.43 0.42 -8.84
C LEU A 470 3.38 -0.74 -9.82
N LEU A 471 4.48 -1.50 -9.97
CA LEU A 471 4.53 -2.69 -10.82
C LEU A 471 3.60 -3.79 -10.30
N GLU A 472 3.56 -4.05 -8.99
CA GLU A 472 2.62 -5.00 -8.39
C GLU A 472 1.18 -4.59 -8.69
N GLN A 473 0.85 -3.30 -8.54
CA GLN A 473 -0.49 -2.81 -8.79
C GLN A 473 -0.85 -2.87 -10.29
N ALA A 474 0.06 -2.51 -11.17
CA ALA A 474 -0.13 -2.67 -12.62
C ALA A 474 -0.35 -4.15 -12.99
N ALA A 475 0.42 -5.07 -12.40
CA ALA A 475 0.25 -6.51 -12.58
C ALA A 475 -1.16 -6.98 -12.20
N ARG A 476 -1.69 -6.51 -11.07
CA ARG A 476 -3.05 -6.82 -10.62
C ARG A 476 -4.12 -6.30 -11.58
N CYS A 477 -3.93 -5.11 -12.14
CA CYS A 477 -4.84 -4.56 -13.15
C CYS A 477 -4.95 -5.46 -14.38
N PHE A 478 -3.88 -6.16 -14.78
CA PHE A 478 -3.92 -7.06 -15.93
C PHE A 478 -4.74 -8.35 -15.71
N VAL A 479 -4.99 -8.74 -14.47
CA VAL A 479 -5.80 -9.94 -14.13
C VAL A 479 -7.20 -9.60 -13.62
N SER A 480 -7.49 -8.33 -13.34
CA SER A 480 -8.80 -7.92 -12.79
C SER A 480 -9.97 -8.15 -13.76
N PHE A 481 -9.69 -8.45 -15.04
CA PHE A 481 -10.71 -8.74 -16.04
C PHE A 481 -11.03 -10.23 -16.12
N HIS A 482 -12.12 -10.63 -15.52
CA HIS A 482 -12.57 -12.03 -15.51
C HIS A 482 -12.79 -12.63 -16.91
N ALA A 483 -13.22 -11.82 -17.88
CA ALA A 483 -13.53 -12.31 -19.23
C ALA A 483 -12.30 -12.68 -20.08
N ALA A 484 -11.15 -12.02 -19.90
CA ALA A 484 -9.90 -12.32 -20.62
C ALA A 484 -8.67 -11.79 -19.83
N PRO A 485 -8.29 -12.45 -18.73
CA PRO A 485 -7.18 -12.03 -17.90
C PRO A 485 -5.85 -12.20 -18.65
N MET A 486 -4.96 -11.22 -18.48
CA MET A 486 -3.64 -11.20 -19.13
C MET A 486 -2.57 -11.79 -18.20
N HIS A 487 -2.66 -13.09 -17.93
CA HIS A 487 -1.79 -13.78 -16.97
C HIS A 487 -0.30 -13.61 -17.23
N ARG A 488 0.14 -13.59 -18.50
CA ARG A 488 1.56 -13.42 -18.83
C ARG A 488 2.08 -12.03 -18.46
N GLN A 489 1.32 -10.99 -18.76
CA GLN A 489 1.69 -9.62 -18.38
C GLN A 489 1.69 -9.46 -16.86
N HIS A 490 0.67 -10.00 -16.17
CA HIS A 490 0.66 -10.08 -14.72
C HIS A 490 1.95 -10.70 -14.19
N ALA A 491 2.29 -11.90 -14.64
CA ALA A 491 3.46 -12.60 -14.14
C ALA A 491 4.77 -11.86 -14.45
N LEU A 492 4.91 -11.25 -15.63
CA LEU A 492 6.08 -10.44 -15.98
C LEU A 492 6.27 -9.29 -15.00
N TYR A 493 5.21 -8.49 -14.76
CA TYR A 493 5.32 -7.35 -13.86
C TYR A 493 5.45 -7.76 -12.40
N MET A 494 4.91 -8.93 -12.01
CA MET A 494 5.16 -9.49 -10.67
C MET A 494 6.63 -9.92 -10.49
N VAL A 495 7.29 -10.47 -11.51
CA VAL A 495 8.74 -10.77 -11.46
C VAL A 495 9.55 -9.49 -11.31
N LEU A 496 9.23 -8.45 -12.08
CA LEU A 496 9.89 -7.17 -11.99
C LEU A 496 9.67 -6.49 -10.62
N ALA A 497 8.46 -6.55 -10.09
CA ALA A 497 8.14 -6.07 -8.74
C ALA A 497 8.96 -6.83 -7.67
N GLY A 498 9.02 -8.16 -7.77
CA GLY A 498 9.81 -9.00 -6.89
C GLY A 498 11.28 -8.63 -6.87
N PHE A 499 11.88 -8.37 -8.04
CA PHE A 499 13.24 -7.89 -8.16
C PHE A 499 13.46 -6.54 -7.46
N ARG A 500 12.55 -5.59 -7.67
CA ARG A 500 12.60 -4.27 -7.01
C ARG A 500 12.42 -4.38 -5.49
N PHE A 501 11.50 -5.22 -5.01
CA PHE A 501 11.34 -5.48 -3.57
C PHE A 501 12.61 -6.07 -2.96
N LEU A 502 13.30 -6.99 -3.65
CA LEU A 502 14.59 -7.53 -3.18
C LEU A 502 15.65 -6.45 -3.07
N SER A 503 15.76 -5.55 -4.06
CA SER A 503 16.73 -4.46 -4.03
C SER A 503 16.51 -3.47 -2.88
N CYS A 504 15.28 -3.42 -2.33
CA CYS A 504 14.92 -2.61 -1.15
C CYS A 504 14.97 -3.40 0.16
N GLY A 505 15.42 -4.66 0.16
CA GLY A 505 15.44 -5.50 1.35
C GLY A 505 14.09 -6.06 1.80
N GLN A 506 13.00 -5.81 1.05
CA GLN A 506 11.63 -6.27 1.37
C GLN A 506 11.42 -7.73 0.94
N ARG A 507 12.07 -8.66 1.64
CA ARG A 507 12.17 -10.07 1.26
C ARG A 507 10.84 -10.81 1.24
N ARG A 508 9.93 -10.51 2.18
CA ARG A 508 8.60 -11.16 2.24
C ARG A 508 7.71 -10.72 1.07
N LEU A 509 7.70 -9.42 0.76
CA LEU A 509 6.97 -8.89 -0.40
C LEU A 509 7.53 -9.45 -1.70
N ALA A 510 8.85 -9.58 -1.81
CA ALA A 510 9.51 -10.22 -2.95
C ALA A 510 9.10 -11.69 -3.10
N ALA A 511 9.10 -12.47 -2.00
CA ALA A 511 8.67 -13.86 -2.02
C ALA A 511 7.22 -14.00 -2.50
N ARG A 512 6.32 -13.13 -2.00
CA ARG A 512 4.91 -13.08 -2.43
C ARG A 512 4.78 -12.79 -3.93
N ALA A 513 5.52 -11.80 -4.43
CA ALA A 513 5.49 -11.41 -5.83
C ALA A 513 5.99 -12.54 -6.75
N TYR A 514 7.13 -13.13 -6.43
CA TYR A 514 7.68 -14.26 -7.19
C TYR A 514 6.79 -15.51 -7.13
N SER A 515 6.20 -15.83 -5.96
CA SER A 515 5.27 -16.95 -5.83
C SER A 515 4.00 -16.76 -6.67
N SER A 516 3.52 -15.53 -6.77
CA SER A 516 2.39 -15.19 -7.65
C SER A 516 2.74 -15.39 -9.13
N ALA A 517 3.94 -14.95 -9.55
CA ALA A 517 4.43 -15.12 -10.91
C ALA A 517 4.66 -16.59 -11.27
N LEU A 518 5.22 -17.36 -10.33
CA LEU A 518 5.55 -18.78 -10.56
C LEU A 518 4.31 -19.58 -10.98
N ARG A 519 3.17 -19.36 -10.32
CA ARG A 519 1.90 -20.03 -10.63
C ARG A 519 1.47 -19.89 -12.10
N VAL A 520 1.91 -18.84 -12.77
CA VAL A 520 1.59 -18.60 -14.18
C VAL A 520 2.55 -19.34 -15.10
N TYR A 521 3.82 -19.47 -14.73
CA TYR A 521 4.86 -20.07 -15.58
C TYR A 521 5.04 -21.57 -15.35
N GLU A 522 4.64 -22.08 -14.18
CA GLU A 522 4.82 -23.46 -13.74
C GLU A 522 4.23 -24.47 -14.72
N GLY A 523 5.07 -25.40 -15.19
CA GLY A 523 4.66 -26.49 -16.06
C GLY A 523 4.19 -26.09 -17.45
N ARG A 524 4.42 -24.84 -17.88
CA ARG A 524 3.96 -24.32 -19.18
C ARG A 524 5.07 -24.15 -20.22
N GLY A 525 6.21 -24.77 -20.01
CA GLY A 525 7.33 -24.73 -20.95
C GLY A 525 8.23 -23.48 -20.88
N TRP A 526 7.97 -22.57 -19.93
CA TRP A 526 8.79 -21.35 -19.73
C TRP A 526 9.97 -21.63 -18.78
N THR A 527 10.74 -22.67 -19.08
CA THR A 527 11.76 -23.26 -18.19
C THR A 527 12.80 -22.28 -17.69
N HIS A 528 13.25 -21.33 -18.53
CA HIS A 528 14.24 -20.33 -18.12
C HIS A 528 13.66 -19.31 -17.12
N ILE A 529 12.42 -18.85 -17.35
CA ILE A 529 11.74 -17.92 -16.44
C ILE A 529 11.40 -18.63 -15.14
N GLU A 530 10.86 -19.85 -15.23
CA GLU A 530 10.58 -20.69 -14.06
C GLU A 530 11.83 -20.92 -13.23
N GLY A 531 12.96 -21.27 -13.89
CA GLY A 531 14.23 -21.45 -13.21
C GLY A 531 14.74 -20.16 -12.53
N HIS A 532 14.59 -19.00 -13.17
CA HIS A 532 14.94 -17.73 -12.56
C HIS A 532 14.11 -17.45 -11.29
N VAL A 533 12.80 -17.62 -11.39
CA VAL A 533 11.87 -17.36 -10.28
C VAL A 533 12.11 -18.34 -9.12
N CYS A 534 12.31 -19.64 -9.43
CA CYS A 534 12.63 -20.65 -8.41
C CYS A 534 13.95 -20.34 -7.70
N SER A 535 15.00 -19.92 -8.42
CA SER A 535 16.28 -19.52 -7.84
C SER A 535 16.12 -18.29 -6.92
N ALA A 536 15.35 -17.28 -7.35
CA ALA A 536 15.07 -16.10 -6.54
C ALA A 536 14.29 -16.46 -5.25
N LEU A 537 13.29 -17.32 -5.36
CA LEU A 537 12.50 -17.81 -4.21
C LEU A 537 13.36 -18.62 -3.25
N ALA A 538 14.17 -19.57 -3.75
CA ALA A 538 15.04 -20.39 -2.92
C ALA A 538 15.97 -19.55 -2.05
N ARG A 539 16.69 -18.60 -2.66
CA ARG A 539 17.61 -17.69 -1.95
C ARG A 539 16.88 -16.76 -0.98
N ASN A 540 15.70 -16.30 -1.38
CA ASN A 540 14.92 -15.41 -0.54
C ASN A 540 14.38 -16.10 0.70
N TYR A 541 13.85 -17.33 0.56
CA TYR A 541 13.41 -18.15 1.68
C TYR A 541 14.56 -18.56 2.60
N ALA A 542 15.75 -18.86 2.03
CA ALA A 542 16.96 -19.10 2.83
C ALA A 542 17.29 -17.90 3.73
N ALA A 543 17.23 -16.71 3.17
CA ALA A 543 17.49 -15.47 3.90
C ALA A 543 16.40 -15.10 4.92
N LEU A 544 15.18 -15.61 4.75
CA LEU A 544 14.07 -15.47 5.71
C LEU A 544 14.11 -16.55 6.81
N GLY A 545 15.05 -17.50 6.75
CA GLY A 545 15.14 -18.62 7.71
C GLY A 545 14.13 -19.74 7.48
N LEU A 546 13.44 -19.75 6.33
CA LEU A 546 12.45 -20.77 5.95
C LEU A 546 13.14 -21.86 5.13
N ALA A 547 13.94 -22.70 5.83
CA ALA A 547 14.81 -23.68 5.19
C ALA A 547 14.04 -24.72 4.37
N ASP A 548 12.91 -25.21 4.86
CA ASP A 548 12.10 -26.23 4.17
C ASP A 548 11.63 -25.76 2.80
N LEU A 549 11.11 -24.53 2.71
CA LEU A 549 10.68 -23.92 1.44
C LEU A 549 11.87 -23.65 0.53
N SER A 550 12.99 -23.19 1.08
CA SER A 550 14.21 -22.94 0.32
C SER A 550 14.72 -24.23 -0.33
N VAL A 551 14.81 -25.32 0.44
CA VAL A 551 15.23 -26.64 -0.06
C VAL A 551 14.29 -27.14 -1.15
N ALA A 552 12.98 -27.02 -0.96
CA ALA A 552 11.99 -27.45 -1.96
C ALA A 552 12.19 -26.73 -3.32
N PHE A 553 12.45 -25.43 -3.29
CA PHE A 553 12.70 -24.66 -4.52
C PHE A 553 14.07 -24.95 -5.15
N PHE A 554 15.13 -25.17 -4.36
CA PHE A 554 16.41 -25.62 -4.91
C PHE A 554 16.29 -26.98 -5.56
N LEU A 555 15.61 -27.97 -4.95
CA LEU A 555 15.38 -29.28 -5.54
C LEU A 555 14.58 -29.21 -6.85
N ARG A 556 13.55 -28.35 -6.87
CA ARG A 556 12.78 -28.09 -8.08
C ARG A 556 13.65 -27.52 -9.20
N LEU A 557 14.55 -26.60 -8.87
CA LEU A 557 15.49 -26.00 -9.82
C LEU A 557 16.46 -27.04 -10.37
N LEU A 558 16.99 -27.91 -9.52
CA LEU A 558 17.92 -28.98 -9.91
C LEU A 558 17.27 -30.04 -10.82
N ARG A 559 15.96 -30.24 -10.69
CA ARG A 559 15.18 -31.12 -11.61
C ARG A 559 14.89 -30.49 -12.96
N ASN A 560 15.04 -29.18 -13.09
CA ASN A 560 14.77 -28.46 -14.35
C ASN A 560 16.01 -28.55 -15.25
N GLY A 561 16.02 -29.52 -16.17
CA GLY A 561 17.13 -29.80 -17.07
C GLY A 561 17.45 -28.71 -18.11
N ALA A 562 16.64 -27.66 -18.22
CA ALA A 562 16.86 -26.59 -19.19
C ALA A 562 17.82 -25.48 -18.68
N GLN A 563 18.35 -25.61 -17.46
CA GLN A 563 19.26 -24.61 -16.90
C GLN A 563 20.72 -24.91 -17.22
N PRO A 564 21.59 -23.89 -17.41
CA PRO A 564 23.02 -24.11 -17.60
C PRO A 564 23.65 -24.86 -16.42
N SER A 565 24.56 -25.79 -16.71
CA SER A 565 25.22 -26.65 -15.71
C SER A 565 25.95 -25.85 -14.61
N GLU A 566 26.60 -24.72 -14.98
CA GLU A 566 27.24 -23.85 -14.01
C GLU A 566 26.26 -23.25 -12.98
N ARG A 567 25.07 -22.86 -13.44
CA ARG A 567 24.01 -22.34 -12.57
C ARG A 567 23.52 -23.42 -11.63
N LEU A 568 23.28 -24.64 -12.14
CA LEU A 568 22.88 -25.79 -11.34
C LEU A 568 23.94 -26.18 -10.31
N ALA A 569 25.23 -26.17 -10.69
CA ALA A 569 26.34 -26.41 -9.77
C ALA A 569 26.40 -25.35 -8.63
N GLY A 570 26.15 -24.09 -8.97
CA GLY A 570 26.00 -23.02 -7.99
C GLY A 570 24.86 -23.26 -7.01
N CYS A 571 23.69 -23.64 -7.52
CA CYS A 571 22.51 -23.96 -6.69
C CYS A 571 22.76 -25.17 -5.79
N LEU A 572 23.45 -26.19 -6.27
CA LEU A 572 23.80 -27.37 -5.47
C LEU A 572 24.73 -27.00 -4.29
N ARG A 573 25.73 -26.13 -4.54
CA ARG A 573 26.61 -25.62 -3.49
C ARG A 573 25.84 -24.84 -2.43
N GLU A 574 24.92 -23.97 -2.85
CA GLU A 574 24.06 -23.20 -1.95
C GLU A 574 23.15 -24.12 -1.12
N LEU A 575 22.53 -25.13 -1.76
CA LEU A 575 21.72 -26.14 -1.08
C LEU A 575 22.53 -26.92 -0.02
N ARG A 576 23.73 -27.40 -0.37
CA ARG A 576 24.63 -28.08 0.59
C ARG A 576 24.95 -27.20 1.80
N SER A 577 25.31 -25.92 1.55
CA SER A 577 25.57 -24.97 2.63
C SER A 577 24.35 -24.70 3.52
N LEU A 578 23.15 -24.68 2.94
CA LEU A 578 21.92 -24.50 3.68
C LEU A 578 21.62 -25.69 4.58
N VAL A 579 21.71 -26.91 4.05
CA VAL A 579 21.44 -28.16 4.78
C VAL A 579 22.47 -28.37 5.91
N ALA A 580 23.75 -28.08 5.65
CA ALA A 580 24.81 -28.21 6.66
C ALA A 580 24.63 -27.28 7.88
N LYS A 581 23.94 -26.14 7.69
CA LYS A 581 23.66 -25.19 8.78
C LYS A 581 22.46 -25.56 9.64
N GLN A 582 21.66 -26.55 9.23
CA GLN A 582 20.47 -26.94 9.97
C GLN A 582 20.83 -27.97 11.07
N PRO A 583 20.46 -27.75 12.35
CA PRO A 583 20.82 -28.63 13.44
C PRO A 583 20.11 -30.01 13.45
N ARG A 584 19.14 -30.21 12.56
CA ARG A 584 18.39 -31.47 12.40
C ARG A 584 18.38 -31.88 10.93
N ALA A 585 19.46 -32.54 10.52
CA ALA A 585 19.56 -33.21 9.21
C ALA A 585 18.43 -34.22 8.98
N GLU A 586 17.88 -34.82 10.05
CA GLU A 586 16.78 -35.79 10.05
C GLU A 586 15.46 -35.28 9.41
N ARG A 587 15.24 -33.95 9.35
CA ARG A 587 14.06 -33.37 8.69
C ARG A 587 14.08 -33.48 7.17
N PHE A 588 15.22 -33.77 6.59
CA PHE A 588 15.38 -33.86 5.13
C PHE A 588 15.53 -35.29 4.65
N GLU A 589 14.95 -36.27 5.36
CA GLU A 589 15.02 -37.70 5.03
C GLU A 589 14.61 -38.04 3.59
N ALA A 590 13.91 -37.14 2.93
CA ALA A 590 13.45 -37.32 1.56
C ALA A 590 14.15 -36.42 0.54
N LEU A 591 15.40 -36.03 0.75
CA LEU A 591 16.18 -35.37 -0.31
C LEU A 591 16.39 -36.33 -1.47
N PRO A 592 15.74 -36.14 -2.63
CA PRO A 592 15.80 -37.10 -3.73
C PRO A 592 17.06 -36.95 -4.58
N LEU A 593 18.23 -36.82 -3.94
CA LEU A 593 19.51 -36.59 -4.61
C LEU A 593 20.63 -37.42 -3.92
N PRO A 594 21.03 -38.58 -4.44
CA PRO A 594 20.43 -39.33 -5.56
C PRO A 594 19.10 -40.00 -5.14
N ARG A 595 18.28 -40.37 -6.15
CA ARG A 595 17.03 -41.08 -5.90
C ARG A 595 17.30 -42.59 -5.84
N PHE A 596 17.10 -43.15 -4.69
CA PHE A 596 17.12 -44.61 -4.54
C PHE A 596 15.75 -45.18 -4.88
N ARG A 597 15.72 -46.19 -5.76
CA ARG A 597 14.50 -46.93 -6.06
C ARG A 597 14.37 -48.07 -5.09
N ASN A 598 13.63 -47.89 -4.03
CA ASN A 598 13.43 -48.94 -3.00
C ASN A 598 12.82 -50.21 -3.59
N GLU A 599 12.04 -50.11 -4.66
CA GLU A 599 11.44 -51.22 -5.37
C GLU A 599 12.49 -52.05 -6.17
N SER A 600 13.70 -51.53 -6.33
CA SER A 600 14.79 -52.19 -7.06
C SER A 600 15.81 -52.84 -6.15
N ILE A 601 15.55 -52.87 -4.84
CA ILE A 601 16.44 -53.53 -3.88
C ILE A 601 16.35 -55.04 -4.14
N ALA A 602 17.42 -55.61 -4.65
CA ALA A 602 17.53 -57.05 -4.89
C ALA A 602 18.67 -57.59 -4.03
N VAL A 603 18.37 -58.66 -3.30
CA VAL A 603 19.37 -59.43 -2.56
C VAL A 603 19.90 -60.47 -3.51
N LEU A 604 21.18 -60.36 -3.83
CA LEU A 604 21.86 -61.33 -4.68
C LEU A 604 22.59 -62.32 -3.74
N LEU A 605 22.06 -63.52 -3.67
CA LEU A 605 22.73 -64.63 -2.96
C LEU A 605 23.61 -65.35 -4.00
N ASN A 606 24.90 -65.49 -3.71
CA ASN A 606 25.81 -66.23 -4.56
C ASN A 606 25.50 -67.73 -4.45
N ASP A 607 24.93 -68.28 -5.50
CA ASP A 607 24.57 -69.69 -5.58
C ASP A 607 25.78 -70.61 -5.86
N ASN A 608 26.99 -70.06 -6.04
CA ASN A 608 28.18 -70.85 -6.25
C ASN A 608 29.40 -70.23 -5.57
N GLY A 609 30.01 -71.01 -4.72
CA GLY A 609 31.27 -70.67 -4.05
C GLY A 609 32.44 -70.49 -5.04
N ALA A 610 32.53 -69.35 -5.63
CA ALA A 610 33.72 -68.89 -6.32
C ALA A 610 34.23 -67.59 -5.68
N VAL A 611 35.33 -67.76 -5.01
CA VAL A 611 36.11 -66.67 -4.41
C VAL A 611 36.60 -65.71 -5.50
N GLY A 612 36.29 -64.48 -5.32
CA GLY A 612 37.14 -63.32 -5.68
C GLY A 612 37.46 -63.11 -7.15
N GLY A 613 36.84 -62.12 -7.70
CA GLY A 613 37.34 -61.41 -8.87
C GLY A 613 36.51 -60.16 -9.04
N VAL A 614 37.14 -59.03 -8.83
CA VAL A 614 36.63 -57.76 -9.37
C VAL A 614 36.51 -57.98 -10.87
N ALA A 615 35.30 -58.20 -11.35
CA ALA A 615 35.03 -58.17 -12.76
C ALA A 615 35.06 -56.68 -13.18
N GLU A 616 36.21 -56.26 -13.72
CA GLU A 616 36.24 -55.13 -14.60
C GLU A 616 35.17 -55.39 -15.67
N ALA A 617 34.33 -54.40 -15.88
CA ALA A 617 33.35 -54.37 -16.96
C ALA A 617 34.12 -54.38 -18.27
N ALA A 618 34.39 -55.61 -18.78
CA ALA A 618 34.70 -55.81 -20.17
C ALA A 618 33.34 -55.78 -20.87
N ASP A 619 33.25 -54.91 -21.88
CA ASP A 619 32.23 -54.92 -22.93
C ASP A 619 32.27 -56.24 -23.68
N ASP A 620 31.79 -57.29 -23.07
CA ASP A 620 31.60 -58.56 -23.76
C ASP A 620 30.09 -58.77 -23.88
N GLU A 621 29.62 -58.61 -25.09
CA GLU A 621 28.30 -59.00 -25.57
C GLU A 621 27.98 -60.49 -25.40
N THR A 622 28.55 -61.18 -24.44
CA THR A 622 28.13 -62.49 -23.96
C THR A 622 27.01 -62.35 -22.97
N THR A 623 25.99 -61.80 -23.45
CA THR A 623 24.59 -62.07 -23.21
C THR A 623 24.35 -63.17 -22.17
N THR A 624 24.15 -62.77 -20.95
CA THR A 624 23.19 -63.46 -20.07
C THR A 624 21.82 -63.25 -20.74
N LEU A 625 21.43 -64.18 -21.56
CA LEU A 625 20.11 -64.20 -22.20
C LEU A 625 19.08 -64.18 -21.06
N SER A 626 18.45 -63.06 -20.86
CA SER A 626 17.30 -62.96 -19.95
C SER A 626 16.30 -64.03 -20.35
N ALA A 627 15.62 -64.66 -19.39
CA ALA A 627 14.57 -65.68 -19.67
C ALA A 627 13.48 -65.15 -20.62
N SER A 628 13.39 -63.87 -20.85
CA SER A 628 12.50 -63.20 -21.79
C SER A 628 13.11 -62.97 -23.19
N HIS A 629 14.37 -63.40 -23.45
CA HIS A 629 14.98 -63.16 -24.75
C HIS A 629 14.29 -63.98 -25.86
N PRO A 630 13.99 -63.38 -27.01
CA PRO A 630 13.23 -64.04 -28.08
C PRO A 630 13.80 -65.36 -28.59
N LEU A 631 15.11 -65.59 -28.42
CA LEU A 631 15.78 -66.86 -28.78
C LEU A 631 15.38 -68.01 -27.88
N TRP A 632 14.92 -67.81 -26.66
CA TRP A 632 14.45 -68.88 -25.77
C TRP A 632 13.07 -69.38 -26.16
N LYS A 633 12.27 -68.62 -26.84
CA LYS A 633 10.90 -68.97 -27.22
C LYS A 633 10.82 -70.27 -28.01
N PRO A 634 11.56 -70.43 -29.11
CA PRO A 634 11.51 -71.68 -29.86
C PRO A 634 12.11 -72.89 -29.17
N LEU A 635 12.94 -72.69 -28.15
CA LEU A 635 13.55 -73.79 -27.39
C LEU A 635 12.67 -74.28 -26.24
N ILE A 636 11.88 -73.39 -25.66
CA ILE A 636 11.07 -73.68 -24.45
C ILE A 636 9.64 -74.05 -24.85
N GLU A 637 9.11 -73.48 -25.95
CA GLU A 637 7.73 -73.67 -26.39
C GLU A 637 7.38 -75.16 -26.62
N PRO A 638 8.30 -76.05 -27.16
CA PRO A 638 8.03 -77.48 -27.29
C PRO A 638 8.03 -78.27 -25.95
N LEU A 639 8.57 -77.68 -24.89
CA LEU A 639 8.69 -78.31 -23.57
C LEU A 639 7.54 -77.99 -22.64
N LEU A 640 6.67 -77.08 -23.07
CA LEU A 640 5.53 -76.63 -22.28
C LEU A 640 4.25 -77.40 -22.62
N PRO A 641 3.37 -77.68 -21.68
CA PRO A 641 2.10 -78.28 -21.94
C PRO A 641 1.22 -77.38 -22.86
N PRO A 642 0.40 -77.97 -23.73
CA PRO A 642 -0.39 -77.21 -24.71
C PRO A 642 -1.30 -76.12 -24.16
N SER A 643 -1.70 -76.24 -22.94
CA SER A 643 -2.52 -75.27 -22.20
C SER A 643 -1.81 -73.97 -21.85
N GLU A 644 -0.48 -73.97 -21.75
CA GLU A 644 0.32 -72.80 -21.40
C GLU A 644 0.79 -72.05 -22.68
N VAL A 645 0.96 -72.72 -23.79
CA VAL A 645 1.35 -72.15 -25.07
C VAL A 645 0.21 -71.25 -25.64
N ALA A 646 -1.06 -71.64 -25.38
CA ALA A 646 -2.23 -70.93 -25.87
C ALA A 646 -2.47 -69.55 -25.17
N LEU A 647 -1.87 -69.33 -23.99
CA LEU A 647 -2.08 -68.07 -23.22
C LEU A 647 -1.08 -66.94 -23.56
N GLY A 648 -0.05 -67.21 -24.38
CA GLY A 648 0.84 -66.17 -24.97
C GLY A 648 1.68 -65.32 -23.99
N ASN A 649 1.49 -65.45 -22.69
CA ASN A 649 2.04 -64.56 -21.65
C ASN A 649 2.97 -65.22 -20.64
N TRP A 650 3.40 -66.44 -20.86
CA TRP A 650 4.22 -67.17 -19.92
C TRP A 650 5.69 -66.66 -19.79
N LEU A 651 6.16 -65.95 -20.83
CA LEU A 651 7.50 -65.31 -20.81
C LEU A 651 7.51 -63.90 -20.18
N THR A 652 6.35 -63.27 -20.07
CA THR A 652 6.25 -61.88 -19.63
C THR A 652 5.19 -61.64 -18.55
N GLY A 653 4.54 -62.71 -18.09
CA GLY A 653 3.40 -62.61 -17.18
C GLY A 653 3.80 -62.48 -15.70
N PRO A 654 2.91 -61.96 -14.86
CA PRO A 654 3.12 -61.75 -13.41
C PRO A 654 3.25 -63.07 -12.61
N ARG A 655 3.24 -64.20 -13.25
CA ARG A 655 3.38 -65.53 -12.59
C ARG A 655 4.78 -65.75 -12.02
N ALA A 656 5.82 -65.10 -12.55
CA ALA A 656 7.15 -65.08 -11.95
C ALA A 656 7.15 -64.46 -10.57
N ALA A 657 6.24 -63.51 -10.30
CA ALA A 657 6.09 -62.89 -9.00
C ALA A 657 5.31 -63.77 -7.98
N ALA A 658 4.38 -64.61 -8.46
CA ALA A 658 3.58 -65.48 -7.59
C ALA A 658 4.31 -66.80 -7.18
N ALA A 659 5.18 -67.30 -8.03
CA ALA A 659 6.02 -68.47 -7.70
C ALA A 659 7.18 -68.15 -6.75
N SER A 660 7.57 -66.86 -6.70
CA SER A 660 8.64 -66.37 -5.80
C SER A 660 8.20 -66.17 -4.36
N ALA A 661 6.91 -66.26 -4.06
CA ALA A 661 6.42 -66.05 -2.69
C ALA A 661 6.64 -67.25 -1.74
N ALA A 662 7.14 -68.37 -2.26
CA ALA A 662 7.24 -69.60 -1.47
C ALA A 662 8.64 -69.94 -0.98
N ALA A 663 9.69 -69.29 -1.41
CA ALA A 663 11.05 -69.51 -0.88
C ALA A 663 11.70 -68.16 -0.54
N LEU A 664 11.65 -67.81 0.73
CA LEU A 664 12.49 -66.70 1.20
C LEU A 664 13.95 -67.09 0.97
N PRO A 665 14.75 -66.28 0.32
CA PRO A 665 16.16 -66.56 0.10
C PRO A 665 16.83 -66.63 1.50
N CYS A 666 17.43 -67.78 1.81
CA CYS A 666 18.13 -68.02 3.06
C CYS A 666 19.64 -67.84 2.83
N ALA A 667 20.27 -67.01 3.66
CA ALA A 667 21.72 -66.89 3.72
C ALA A 667 22.24 -67.57 5.01
N VAL A 668 23.38 -68.21 4.91
CA VAL A 668 24.06 -68.86 6.10
C VAL A 668 24.81 -67.73 6.83
N VAL A 669 24.79 -67.82 8.17
CA VAL A 669 25.52 -66.86 9.01
C VAL A 669 27.02 -66.92 8.69
N GLY A 670 27.55 -65.74 8.26
CA GLY A 670 28.97 -65.65 7.85
C GLY A 670 29.16 -65.54 6.33
N GLU A 671 28.09 -65.69 5.50
CA GLU A 671 28.15 -65.50 4.08
C GLU A 671 27.98 -64.03 3.71
N TRP A 672 28.68 -63.60 2.66
CA TRP A 672 28.57 -62.27 2.10
C TRP A 672 27.30 -62.19 1.25
N VAL A 673 26.45 -61.22 1.57
CA VAL A 673 25.23 -60.91 0.82
C VAL A 673 25.50 -59.69 -0.02
N GLN A 674 25.29 -59.79 -1.31
CA GLN A 674 25.33 -58.63 -2.22
C GLN A 674 23.95 -58.01 -2.33
N LEU A 675 23.90 -56.70 -2.20
CA LEU A 675 22.67 -55.90 -2.42
C LEU A 675 22.83 -55.05 -3.69
N ALA A 676 21.94 -55.25 -4.64
CA ALA A 676 21.84 -54.42 -5.80
C ALA A 676 20.73 -53.39 -5.57
N ILE A 677 21.07 -52.12 -5.70
CA ILE A 677 20.13 -50.98 -5.57
C ILE A 677 20.28 -50.10 -6.78
N SER A 678 19.19 -49.85 -7.50
CA SER A 678 19.18 -48.89 -8.59
C SER A 678 19.16 -47.46 -8.05
N VAL A 679 20.16 -46.71 -8.40
CA VAL A 679 20.29 -45.29 -8.01
C VAL A 679 20.13 -44.45 -9.27
N GLU A 680 19.19 -43.52 -9.22
CA GLU A 680 18.91 -42.58 -10.33
C GLU A 680 19.43 -41.22 -9.96
N ASN A 681 20.20 -40.60 -10.82
CA ASN A 681 20.56 -39.20 -10.73
C ASN A 681 19.53 -38.34 -11.49
N PRO A 682 18.59 -37.69 -10.84
CA PRO A 682 17.58 -36.88 -11.50
C PRO A 682 18.13 -35.52 -11.97
N THR A 683 19.40 -35.24 -11.74
CA THR A 683 20.07 -34.00 -12.13
C THR A 683 20.97 -34.23 -13.33
N GLN A 684 21.23 -33.17 -14.10
CA GLN A 684 22.21 -33.21 -15.21
C GLN A 684 23.66 -32.98 -14.74
N LEU A 685 23.89 -33.01 -13.42
CA LEU A 685 25.20 -32.81 -12.81
C LEU A 685 25.74 -34.17 -12.32
N SER A 686 27.06 -34.36 -12.43
CA SER A 686 27.71 -35.46 -11.74
C SER A 686 27.59 -35.26 -10.23
N LEU A 687 27.07 -36.26 -9.50
CA LEU A 687 26.97 -36.27 -8.07
C LEU A 687 28.09 -37.14 -7.49
N GLU A 688 28.96 -36.51 -6.71
CA GLU A 688 29.96 -37.22 -5.94
C GLU A 688 29.36 -37.66 -4.60
N LEU A 689 29.31 -38.96 -4.34
CA LEU A 689 28.86 -39.52 -3.08
C LEU A 689 30.09 -39.80 -2.22
N SER A 690 30.21 -39.11 -1.10
CA SER A 690 31.35 -39.29 -0.16
C SER A 690 31.20 -40.52 0.73
N GLU A 691 29.97 -40.92 1.05
CA GLU A 691 29.71 -42.04 1.93
C GLU A 691 28.33 -42.67 1.64
N VAL A 692 28.31 -43.96 1.39
CA VAL A 692 27.06 -44.71 1.26
C VAL A 692 27.04 -45.77 2.38
N ARG A 693 26.07 -45.70 3.26
CA ARG A 693 25.90 -46.65 4.37
C ARG A 693 24.61 -47.42 4.24
N LEU A 694 24.68 -48.70 4.41
CA LEU A 694 23.51 -49.53 4.52
C LEU A 694 23.18 -49.70 6.02
N VAL A 695 21.97 -49.35 6.41
CA VAL A 695 21.46 -49.57 7.77
C VAL A 695 20.45 -50.72 7.69
N CYS A 696 20.80 -51.87 8.22
CA CYS A 696 19.91 -53.02 8.31
C CYS A 696 19.44 -53.19 9.73
N THR A 697 18.15 -53.33 9.94
CA THR A 697 17.55 -53.75 11.20
C THR A 697 17.17 -55.23 11.07
N LEU A 698 17.84 -56.10 11.80
CA LEU A 698 17.44 -57.50 11.93
C LEU A 698 16.37 -57.60 13.03
N SER A 699 15.13 -57.86 12.62
CA SER A 699 14.11 -58.29 13.60
C SER A 699 14.30 -59.76 13.87
N GLY A 700 14.94 -60.06 15.04
CA GLY A 700 15.00 -61.43 15.55
C GLY A 700 13.60 -61.91 15.93
N THR A 701 13.24 -63.07 15.46
CA THR A 701 12.12 -63.84 15.97
C THR A 701 12.46 -64.39 17.37
#